data_9e7ed100f1c9b2b431fc9574cc83497f
#
_entry.id   9e7ed100f1c9b2b431fc9574cc83497f
#
_cell.length_a   1.000
_cell.length_b   1.000
_cell.length_c   1.000
_cell.angle_alpha   90.00
_cell.angle_beta   90.00
_cell.angle_gamma   90.00
#
_symmetry.space_group_name_H-M   'P 1'
#
loop_
_entity.id
_entity.type
_entity.pdbx_description
1 polymer ?
#
loop_
_entity_poly.entity_id
_entity_poly.type
_entity_poly.pdbx_seq_one_letter_code
_entity_poly.pdbx_strand_id
1 'polypeptide(L)'
;MKVPIVFLLLEILGELQVLSSSSSPIHCQWQPFGPWSDCDGCTKTQTRRRTVAVYGQFQGNPCVGSAFETQSCVPTRGCPAEEGCGQRFRCSSGQCLSQSLVCNGDQDCEEDGADEDHCESRPSCDLDKAPPNVELTGKGFDVLTGETRGRVINTKSFGGLCRKVFSGDKKDYYRLSANVLSYTFQVKIKNDFSYEFYNSSWAYVKHSQTSITSSSGGMKTNQMNENRNSKSSQIMVVQNDVEVAQFINNRPEFLTLAEPFWKELSHLPPVYEYSAYRRLIEQYGTHYLQSGSLGGQYKVLFYVDTEKMKREEFNMLDMKECVSSGWNFFFVHKKKTECTKLENVLKWSSGSSSNEIRGDPYIEGGNPAFVAGLSYLDLNNPAGNSARYASWAGSVRDFPYVIKQKLAPLSELVKEVPCEEVKKLLLKRAIEDYLQEQDSCRCRPCRNGGEPIVLGTNCHCSCRPYTFGPACEHGVLVGDQAGLADGRWTCWSPWSPCIQGRKSRSRTCNNPPPSGGGRACVGEALESRTCEDQELERLRLIEPHCFDTPEAPTEFCSPPPALENGFIQPTASSFPAGQNVVYACQEGYTLVGDPVAKCGKDLRWQIAAMSCQKTACVLPALGEDFRVEPQKSFYTIGERVVLSCGAGKLLEGPASFLCGSSLKWQPEMKASHCHVPVPARESELTEPKCPPWQKLLHSKCACKMPYECGPSLDVCAQNEANKKIIALTICKLQVMECVGRKFTLAADNSCSLPKSTGKTCDACLLWEKCDEPSGTCVCREAAECEGQEGMSICVEEAGGRRTLSECEAGVLRCQGQELPVVAITPCPDERK
;
A
#
# COMPACT_ATOMS: atom_id res chain seq x y z
N MET A 1 5.72 76.07 46.59
CA MET A 1 6.27 74.76 46.38
C MET A 1 5.16 73.79 45.92
N LYS A 2 4.86 73.74 44.61
CA LYS A 2 3.93 72.80 43.95
C LYS A 2 4.51 72.50 42.59
N VAL A 3 5.36 71.53 42.50
CA VAL A 3 5.77 70.75 41.39
C VAL A 3 6.63 69.64 42.05
N PRO A 4 6.52 68.34 41.80
CA PRO A 4 6.26 67.68 40.58
C PRO A 4 5.44 66.40 40.81
N ILE A 5 4.19 66.34 40.51
CA ILE A 5 3.40 65.10 40.39
C ILE A 5 3.17 64.73 38.90
N VAL A 6 3.30 65.71 38.02
CA VAL A 6 3.07 65.48 36.57
C VAL A 6 4.24 64.67 35.90
N PHE A 7 5.45 64.78 36.41
CA PHE A 7 6.60 64.00 35.83
C PHE A 7 6.58 62.56 36.21
N LEU A 8 6.05 62.18 37.37
CA LEU A 8 5.95 60.78 37.77
C LEU A 8 4.84 60.02 37.06
N LEU A 9 3.80 60.69 36.57
CA LEU A 9 2.74 60.07 35.75
C LEU A 9 3.12 59.89 34.28
N LEU A 10 4.10 60.63 33.77
CA LEU A 10 4.61 60.49 32.44
C LEU A 10 5.65 59.34 32.31
N GLU A 11 6.39 59.02 33.40
CA GLU A 11 7.27 57.89 33.44
C GLU A 11 6.51 56.58 33.63
N ILE A 12 5.37 56.57 34.33
CA ILE A 12 4.51 55.39 34.50
C ILE A 12 3.70 55.08 33.22
N LEU A 13 3.41 56.07 32.40
CA LEU A 13 2.76 55.87 31.09
C LEU A 13 3.74 55.47 29.98
N GLY A 14 5.07 55.57 30.19
CA GLY A 14 6.09 55.15 29.26
C GLY A 14 6.45 53.69 29.38
N GLU A 15 6.15 53.01 30.48
CA GLU A 15 6.49 51.60 30.71
C GLU A 15 5.38 50.57 30.36
N LEU A 16 4.22 51.01 29.91
CA LEU A 16 3.18 50.16 29.34
C LEU A 16 3.25 50.10 27.80
N GLN A 17 4.44 50.21 27.23
CA GLN A 17 4.71 49.55 25.95
C GLN A 17 4.73 48.06 26.23
N VAL A 18 3.59 47.43 26.05
CA VAL A 18 3.47 45.98 25.86
C VAL A 18 4.55 45.62 24.86
N LEU A 19 5.63 45.05 25.37
CA LEU A 19 6.61 44.33 24.55
C LEU A 19 5.85 43.23 23.79
N SER A 20 5.25 43.61 22.69
CA SER A 20 4.87 42.67 21.65
C SER A 20 6.20 42.16 21.11
N SER A 21 6.75 41.12 21.77
CA SER A 21 7.93 40.42 21.26
C SER A 21 7.53 39.68 19.98
N SER A 22 7.46 40.47 18.89
CA SER A 22 7.39 39.91 17.56
C SER A 22 8.60 38.98 17.40
N SER A 23 8.36 37.72 17.04
CA SER A 23 9.48 36.79 16.75
C SER A 23 10.24 37.35 15.56
N SER A 24 11.51 37.66 15.76
CA SER A 24 12.36 38.17 14.65
C SER A 24 12.44 37.15 13.52
N PRO A 25 12.36 37.60 12.25
CA PRO A 25 12.54 36.73 11.11
C PRO A 25 13.86 35.95 11.18
N ILE A 26 13.82 34.67 10.88
CA ILE A 26 15.00 33.82 10.79
C ILE A 26 15.21 33.51 9.31
N HIS A 27 16.32 33.97 8.74
CA HIS A 27 16.66 33.72 7.36
C HIS A 27 17.32 32.35 7.22
N CYS A 28 17.03 31.65 6.14
CA CYS A 28 17.62 30.35 5.86
C CYS A 28 19.13 30.47 5.62
N GLN A 29 19.89 29.50 6.12
CA GLN A 29 21.33 29.40 5.89
C GLN A 29 21.70 27.98 5.45
N TRP A 30 22.49 27.91 4.37
CA TRP A 30 23.09 26.65 3.93
C TRP A 30 24.32 26.31 4.78
N GLN A 31 24.57 25.02 4.98
CA GLN A 31 25.90 24.53 5.30
C GLN A 31 26.82 24.65 4.08
N PRO A 32 28.13 24.70 4.27
CA PRO A 32 29.08 24.57 3.16
C PRO A 32 28.83 23.27 2.39
N PHE A 33 29.17 23.29 1.10
CA PHE A 33 29.15 22.06 0.31
C PHE A 33 30.13 21.04 0.90
N GLY A 34 29.67 19.78 0.96
CA GLY A 34 30.54 18.65 1.24
C GLY A 34 31.53 18.36 0.11
N PRO A 35 32.37 17.33 0.27
CA PRO A 35 33.26 16.90 -0.81
C PRO A 35 32.48 16.42 -2.03
N TRP A 36 33.16 16.43 -3.19
CA TRP A 36 32.68 15.80 -4.39
C TRP A 36 32.59 14.27 -4.19
N SER A 37 31.56 13.65 -4.76
CA SER A 37 31.45 12.20 -4.86
C SER A 37 32.50 11.62 -5.79
N ASP A 38 32.67 10.31 -5.79
CA ASP A 38 33.36 9.60 -6.85
C ASP A 38 32.67 9.86 -8.20
N CYS A 39 33.43 9.74 -9.27
CA CYS A 39 32.88 9.88 -10.62
C CYS A 39 32.02 8.69 -10.98
N ASP A 40 30.76 8.92 -11.29
CA ASP A 40 29.82 7.90 -11.72
C ASP A 40 30.22 7.36 -13.12
N GLY A 41 30.45 6.05 -13.20
CA GLY A 41 30.87 5.38 -14.43
C GLY A 41 29.84 5.42 -15.55
N CYS A 42 28.55 5.50 -15.22
CA CYS A 42 27.44 5.52 -16.19
C CYS A 42 27.18 6.93 -16.71
N THR A 43 27.03 7.90 -15.81
CA THR A 43 26.68 9.29 -16.17
C THR A 43 27.89 10.17 -16.47
N LYS A 44 29.11 9.73 -16.11
CA LYS A 44 30.35 10.50 -16.19
C LYS A 44 30.25 11.85 -15.49
N THR A 45 29.57 11.87 -14.38
CA THR A 45 29.37 13.03 -13.51
C THR A 45 29.70 12.73 -12.07
N GLN A 46 30.15 13.76 -11.35
CA GLN A 46 30.26 13.72 -9.90
C GLN A 46 29.37 14.78 -9.27
N THR A 47 28.94 14.57 -8.08
CA THR A 47 28.00 15.44 -7.38
C THR A 47 28.54 15.83 -6.00
N ARG A 48 28.14 17.00 -5.51
CA ARG A 48 28.30 17.36 -4.11
C ARG A 48 27.03 17.96 -3.57
N ARG A 49 26.81 17.82 -2.27
CA ARG A 49 25.63 18.33 -1.61
C ARG A 49 25.95 19.25 -0.44
N ARG A 50 24.97 20.08 -0.12
CA ARG A 50 24.90 20.81 1.14
C ARG A 50 23.53 20.63 1.77
N THR A 51 23.47 20.75 3.08
CA THR A 51 22.23 20.68 3.84
C THR A 51 21.88 22.03 4.43
N VAL A 52 20.63 22.23 4.81
CA VAL A 52 20.19 23.45 5.48
C VAL A 52 20.77 23.45 6.91
N ALA A 53 21.55 24.48 7.24
CA ALA A 53 22.06 24.70 8.61
C ALA A 53 20.99 25.30 9.50
N VAL A 54 20.28 26.30 8.98
CA VAL A 54 19.20 27.00 9.64
C VAL A 54 18.03 27.12 8.68
N TYR A 55 16.85 26.61 9.02
CA TYR A 55 15.65 26.78 8.22
C TYR A 55 15.13 28.19 8.34
N GLY A 56 14.69 28.80 7.24
CA GLY A 56 13.99 30.07 7.26
C GLY A 56 12.70 29.91 8.08
N GLN A 57 12.39 30.87 8.96
CA GLN A 57 11.22 30.79 9.80
C GLN A 57 10.75 32.20 10.18
N PHE A 58 9.46 32.33 10.61
CA PHE A 58 8.88 33.59 11.07
C PHE A 58 9.00 34.70 10.03
N GLN A 59 8.60 34.42 8.77
CA GLN A 59 8.75 35.31 7.61
C GLN A 59 10.23 35.58 7.18
N GLY A 60 11.16 34.73 7.59
CA GLY A 60 12.51 34.75 7.05
C GLY A 60 12.57 34.25 5.61
N ASN A 61 13.57 34.72 4.85
CA ASN A 61 13.76 34.32 3.47
C ASN A 61 14.16 32.86 3.35
N PRO A 62 13.69 32.11 2.32
CA PRO A 62 14.16 30.78 2.00
C PRO A 62 15.63 30.81 1.58
N CYS A 63 16.26 29.65 1.62
CA CYS A 63 17.60 29.47 1.09
C CYS A 63 17.61 29.63 -0.44
N VAL A 64 18.55 30.41 -0.96
CA VAL A 64 18.74 30.64 -2.40
C VAL A 64 19.78 29.64 -2.93
N GLY A 65 19.53 29.10 -4.13
CA GLY A 65 20.41 28.17 -4.82
C GLY A 65 20.14 26.71 -4.51
N SER A 66 20.78 25.81 -5.26
CA SER A 66 20.57 24.36 -5.18
C SER A 66 21.28 23.74 -3.96
N ALA A 67 20.68 22.70 -3.41
CA ALA A 67 21.30 21.81 -2.42
C ALA A 67 22.35 20.89 -3.05
N PHE A 68 22.35 20.75 -4.38
CA PHE A 68 23.22 19.86 -5.13
C PHE A 68 23.95 20.63 -6.24
N GLU A 69 25.20 20.26 -6.50
CA GLU A 69 25.98 20.67 -7.66
C GLU A 69 26.51 19.44 -8.38
N THR A 70 26.51 19.46 -9.70
CA THR A 70 26.98 18.38 -10.56
C THR A 70 27.99 18.92 -11.56
N GLN A 71 29.05 18.17 -11.77
CA GLN A 71 30.02 18.49 -12.80
C GLN A 71 30.49 17.23 -13.55
N SER A 72 30.99 17.39 -14.78
CA SER A 72 31.56 16.30 -15.54
C SER A 72 32.89 15.84 -14.95
N CYS A 73 33.17 14.55 -15.05
CA CYS A 73 34.40 13.94 -14.55
C CYS A 73 34.83 12.77 -15.44
N VAL A 74 36.04 12.27 -15.21
CA VAL A 74 36.53 11.04 -15.85
C VAL A 74 36.33 9.88 -14.85
N PRO A 75 35.51 8.88 -15.18
CA PRO A 75 35.28 7.79 -14.28
C PRO A 75 36.47 6.85 -14.16
N THR A 76 36.76 6.38 -12.98
CA THR A 76 37.77 5.37 -12.71
C THR A 76 37.20 3.93 -12.76
N ARG A 77 35.88 3.82 -12.85
CA ARG A 77 35.11 2.54 -12.89
C ARG A 77 34.17 2.53 -14.08
N GLY A 78 33.96 1.33 -14.67
CA GLY A 78 32.97 1.13 -15.71
C GLY A 78 31.53 1.27 -15.18
N CYS A 79 30.58 1.38 -16.10
CA CYS A 79 29.16 1.34 -15.75
C CYS A 79 28.74 -0.12 -15.42
N PRO A 80 28.15 -0.40 -14.24
CA PRO A 80 27.76 -1.76 -13.84
C PRO A 80 26.77 -2.45 -14.78
N ALA A 81 26.06 -1.71 -15.64
CA ALA A 81 25.07 -2.24 -16.58
C ALA A 81 25.69 -3.08 -17.73
N GLU A 82 27.03 -3.12 -17.84
CA GLU A 82 27.71 -3.87 -18.92
C GLU A 82 27.91 -5.36 -18.59
N GLU A 83 27.64 -5.82 -17.38
CA GLU A 83 27.73 -7.24 -17.00
C GLU A 83 26.59 -8.06 -17.61
N GLY A 84 26.92 -9.29 -18.08
CA GLY A 84 25.97 -10.14 -18.80
C GLY A 84 24.84 -10.70 -17.94
N CYS A 85 23.76 -11.17 -18.59
CA CYS A 85 22.56 -11.70 -17.94
C CYS A 85 22.68 -13.19 -17.47
N GLY A 86 23.85 -13.82 -17.57
CA GLY A 86 24.01 -15.24 -17.27
C GLY A 86 23.16 -16.13 -18.18
N GLN A 87 22.28 -16.95 -17.60
CA GLN A 87 21.36 -17.81 -18.35
C GLN A 87 20.03 -17.14 -18.74
N ARG A 88 19.84 -15.87 -18.38
CA ARG A 88 18.64 -15.12 -18.72
C ARG A 88 18.76 -14.46 -20.09
N PHE A 89 17.64 -14.16 -20.72
CA PHE A 89 17.59 -13.42 -21.98
C PHE A 89 17.94 -11.95 -21.71
N ARG A 90 18.68 -11.33 -22.64
CA ARG A 90 19.05 -9.92 -22.53
C ARG A 90 18.32 -9.10 -23.60
N CYS A 91 17.49 -8.15 -23.17
CA CYS A 91 16.92 -7.13 -24.04
C CYS A 91 18.00 -6.18 -24.56
N SER A 92 17.74 -5.45 -25.63
CA SER A 92 18.67 -4.46 -26.18
C SER A 92 19.02 -3.33 -25.20
N SER A 93 18.11 -3.02 -24.30
CA SER A 93 18.33 -2.08 -23.17
C SER A 93 19.33 -2.57 -22.13
N GLY A 94 19.63 -3.87 -22.14
CA GLY A 94 20.45 -4.54 -21.15
C GLY A 94 19.67 -5.23 -20.04
N GLN A 95 18.35 -5.07 -19.95
CA GLN A 95 17.51 -5.72 -18.97
C GLN A 95 17.51 -7.23 -19.21
N CYS A 96 17.57 -8.00 -18.09
CA CYS A 96 17.58 -9.45 -18.14
C CYS A 96 16.19 -10.01 -17.84
N LEU A 97 15.63 -10.76 -18.76
CA LEU A 97 14.35 -11.44 -18.61
C LEU A 97 14.54 -12.94 -18.32
N SER A 98 13.55 -13.54 -17.69
CA SER A 98 13.48 -14.99 -17.56
C SER A 98 13.34 -15.64 -18.95
N GLN A 99 13.97 -16.78 -19.18
CA GLN A 99 13.81 -17.55 -20.43
C GLN A 99 12.35 -17.95 -20.70
N SER A 100 11.52 -18.04 -19.66
CA SER A 100 10.09 -18.34 -19.80
C SER A 100 9.27 -17.20 -20.44
N LEU A 101 9.85 -16.00 -20.57
CA LEU A 101 9.23 -14.85 -21.20
C LEU A 101 9.66 -14.68 -22.66
N VAL A 102 10.62 -15.46 -23.12
CA VAL A 102 11.08 -15.45 -24.53
C VAL A 102 10.15 -16.31 -25.37
N CYS A 103 9.68 -15.76 -26.48
CA CYS A 103 8.75 -16.43 -27.40
C CYS A 103 7.45 -16.88 -26.72
N ASN A 104 6.94 -16.09 -25.80
CA ASN A 104 5.69 -16.37 -25.10
C ASN A 104 4.46 -15.76 -25.79
N GLY A 105 4.65 -14.99 -26.87
CA GLY A 105 3.62 -14.30 -27.65
C GLY A 105 3.24 -12.92 -27.08
N ASP A 106 4.04 -12.39 -26.14
CA ASP A 106 3.87 -11.07 -25.56
C ASP A 106 5.21 -10.33 -25.52
N GLN A 107 5.21 -9.03 -25.80
CA GLN A 107 6.40 -8.20 -25.70
C GLN A 107 6.73 -7.93 -24.23
N ASP A 108 7.78 -8.54 -23.72
CA ASP A 108 8.28 -8.38 -22.35
C ASP A 108 9.51 -7.47 -22.26
N CYS A 109 10.35 -7.40 -23.33
CA CYS A 109 11.32 -6.32 -23.53
C CYS A 109 10.55 -5.04 -23.94
N GLU A 110 10.42 -4.11 -23.01
CA GLU A 110 9.46 -2.99 -23.13
C GLU A 110 9.78 -2.01 -24.27
N GLU A 111 11.08 -1.78 -24.58
CA GLU A 111 11.52 -0.82 -25.59
C GLU A 111 11.51 -1.41 -27.00
N ASP A 112 11.94 -2.66 -27.19
CA ASP A 112 12.24 -3.21 -28.51
C ASP A 112 11.53 -4.53 -28.84
N GLY A 113 10.99 -5.24 -27.88
CA GLY A 113 10.33 -6.53 -28.10
C GLY A 113 11.27 -7.63 -28.58
N ALA A 114 12.56 -7.53 -28.31
CA ALA A 114 13.58 -8.47 -28.77
C ALA A 114 13.37 -9.91 -28.26
N ASP A 115 12.59 -10.08 -27.20
CA ASP A 115 12.16 -11.36 -26.63
C ASP A 115 11.23 -12.16 -27.57
N GLU A 116 10.55 -11.49 -28.48
CA GLU A 116 9.65 -12.09 -29.48
C GLU A 116 10.26 -12.14 -30.89
N ASP A 117 11.53 -11.74 -31.05
CA ASP A 117 12.24 -11.81 -32.32
C ASP A 117 12.53 -13.26 -32.69
N HIS A 118 12.29 -13.59 -33.98
CA HIS A 118 12.52 -14.92 -34.55
C HIS A 118 11.70 -16.06 -33.94
N CYS A 119 10.58 -15.74 -33.29
CA CYS A 119 9.67 -16.73 -32.71
C CYS A 119 8.65 -17.23 -33.73
N GLU A 120 8.20 -18.48 -33.56
CA GLU A 120 7.00 -18.93 -34.26
C GLU A 120 5.79 -18.17 -33.66
N SER A 121 5.14 -17.33 -34.45
CA SER A 121 4.02 -16.50 -34.02
C SER A 121 2.82 -17.36 -33.58
N ARG A 122 2.67 -17.56 -32.28
CA ARG A 122 1.46 -18.13 -31.67
C ARG A 122 0.90 -17.08 -30.70
N PRO A 123 -0.27 -16.50 -30.99
CA PRO A 123 -0.87 -15.58 -30.05
C PRO A 123 -1.18 -16.33 -28.75
N SER A 124 -0.64 -15.84 -27.63
CA SER A 124 -0.86 -16.40 -26.30
C SER A 124 -2.32 -16.19 -25.81
N CYS A 125 -3.04 -15.24 -26.42
CA CYS A 125 -4.41 -14.90 -26.04
C CYS A 125 -5.18 -14.36 -27.25
N ASP A 126 -6.51 -14.55 -27.23
CA ASP A 126 -7.45 -13.96 -28.18
C ASP A 126 -7.79 -12.49 -27.86
N LEU A 127 -7.19 -11.93 -26.83
CA LEU A 127 -7.47 -10.58 -26.31
C LEU A 127 -6.17 -9.90 -25.89
N ASP A 128 -5.83 -8.78 -26.54
CA ASP A 128 -4.61 -8.01 -26.25
C ASP A 128 -4.88 -6.68 -25.55
N LYS A 129 -6.15 -6.33 -25.35
CA LYS A 129 -6.53 -5.06 -24.76
C LYS A 129 -6.43 -5.10 -23.25
N ALA A 130 -5.50 -4.33 -22.68
CA ALA A 130 -5.36 -4.13 -21.23
C ALA A 130 -6.51 -3.28 -20.65
N PRO A 131 -6.82 -3.39 -19.35
CA PRO A 131 -7.76 -2.50 -18.69
C PRO A 131 -7.35 -1.04 -18.85
N PRO A 132 -8.28 -0.11 -19.07
CA PRO A 132 -7.95 1.31 -19.18
C PRO A 132 -7.27 1.81 -17.90
N ASN A 133 -6.20 2.62 -18.07
CA ASN A 133 -5.43 3.23 -17.00
C ASN A 133 -4.72 2.23 -16.05
N VAL A 134 -4.54 0.98 -16.47
CA VAL A 134 -3.80 -0.02 -15.67
C VAL A 134 -2.35 0.41 -15.42
N GLU A 135 -1.78 1.26 -16.26
CA GLU A 135 -0.44 1.82 -16.11
C GLU A 135 -0.27 2.64 -14.81
N LEU A 136 -1.36 3.20 -14.26
CA LEU A 136 -1.32 3.90 -12.98
C LEU A 136 -0.98 2.97 -11.82
N THR A 137 -1.31 1.68 -11.92
CA THR A 137 -1.05 0.68 -10.89
C THR A 137 0.43 0.38 -10.74
N GLY A 138 1.23 0.62 -11.78
CA GLY A 138 2.68 0.40 -11.81
C GLY A 138 3.52 1.62 -11.44
N LYS A 139 2.90 2.73 -11.04
CA LYS A 139 3.62 3.94 -10.64
C LYS A 139 4.23 3.83 -9.26
N GLY A 140 5.36 4.50 -9.07
CA GLY A 140 5.88 4.78 -7.75
C GLY A 140 5.13 5.92 -7.07
N PHE A 141 5.34 6.06 -5.77
CA PHE A 141 4.64 7.02 -4.92
C PHE A 141 5.60 7.69 -3.94
N ASP A 142 5.55 9.01 -3.88
CA ASP A 142 6.32 9.78 -2.93
C ASP A 142 5.43 10.16 -1.72
N VAL A 143 5.73 9.58 -0.56
CA VAL A 143 4.91 9.81 0.66
C VAL A 143 5.04 11.22 1.22
N LEU A 144 6.11 11.96 0.91
CA LEU A 144 6.26 13.34 1.38
C LEU A 144 5.37 14.31 0.59
N THR A 145 5.28 14.09 -0.73
CA THR A 145 4.47 14.96 -1.60
C THR A 145 3.06 14.44 -1.80
N GLY A 146 2.81 13.14 -1.50
CA GLY A 146 1.53 12.50 -1.76
C GLY A 146 1.25 12.30 -3.26
N GLU A 147 2.28 12.26 -4.10
CA GLU A 147 2.17 12.19 -5.55
C GLU A 147 2.66 10.87 -6.11
N THR A 148 1.98 10.40 -7.16
CA THR A 148 2.52 9.33 -7.99
C THR A 148 3.71 9.85 -8.81
N ARG A 149 4.73 9.00 -8.98
CA ARG A 149 5.95 9.29 -9.73
C ARG A 149 6.06 8.39 -10.97
N GLY A 150 7.26 8.21 -11.48
CA GLY A 150 7.55 7.36 -12.63
C GLY A 150 7.07 5.92 -12.47
N ARG A 151 6.97 5.18 -13.58
CA ARG A 151 6.60 3.76 -13.54
C ARG A 151 7.75 2.94 -12.99
N VAL A 152 7.44 2.05 -12.05
CA VAL A 152 8.38 1.12 -11.41
C VAL A 152 8.07 -0.33 -11.73
N ILE A 153 6.81 -0.64 -12.08
CA ILE A 153 6.34 -1.97 -12.46
C ILE A 153 5.95 -1.95 -13.95
N ASN A 154 6.36 -2.96 -14.70
CA ASN A 154 5.92 -3.15 -16.08
C ASN A 154 4.48 -3.65 -16.11
N THR A 155 3.54 -2.76 -16.35
CA THR A 155 2.11 -3.09 -16.45
C THR A 155 1.66 -3.49 -17.86
N LYS A 156 2.56 -3.45 -18.83
CA LYS A 156 2.28 -3.82 -20.21
C LYS A 156 2.49 -5.30 -20.47
N SER A 157 3.43 -5.93 -19.77
CA SER A 157 3.71 -7.36 -19.91
C SER A 157 2.53 -8.20 -19.43
N PHE A 158 2.09 -9.15 -20.23
CA PHE A 158 1.11 -10.18 -19.88
C PHE A 158 1.80 -11.51 -19.51
N GLY A 159 3.09 -11.64 -19.80
CA GLY A 159 3.90 -12.80 -19.44
C GLY A 159 3.42 -14.12 -20.05
N GLY A 160 2.88 -14.11 -21.27
CA GLY A 160 2.28 -15.28 -21.93
C GLY A 160 0.93 -15.72 -21.33
N LEU A 161 0.38 -14.98 -20.33
CA LEU A 161 -0.85 -15.36 -19.64
C LEU A 161 -2.09 -14.75 -20.30
N CYS A 162 -3.18 -15.52 -20.39
CA CYS A 162 -4.48 -15.07 -20.90
C CYS A 162 -5.48 -14.92 -19.74
N ARG A 163 -5.23 -13.96 -18.82
CA ARG A 163 -6.14 -13.66 -17.71
C ARG A 163 -7.09 -12.55 -18.13
N LYS A 164 -8.39 -12.81 -18.06
CA LYS A 164 -9.44 -11.88 -18.51
C LYS A 164 -10.15 -11.27 -17.31
N VAL A 165 -10.45 -9.97 -17.40
CA VAL A 165 -11.28 -9.23 -16.44
C VAL A 165 -12.43 -8.58 -17.17
N PHE A 166 -13.62 -8.63 -16.55
CA PHE A 166 -14.86 -8.12 -17.12
C PHE A 166 -15.17 -6.70 -16.64
N SER A 167 -15.51 -5.79 -17.57
CA SER A 167 -15.77 -4.38 -17.27
C SER A 167 -17.12 -4.10 -16.57
N GLY A 168 -18.00 -5.06 -16.52
CA GLY A 168 -19.32 -4.95 -15.88
C GLY A 168 -20.36 -4.20 -16.74
N ASP A 169 -20.13 -2.93 -16.98
CA ASP A 169 -21.12 -2.02 -17.62
C ASP A 169 -21.10 -2.02 -19.16
N LYS A 170 -19.91 -2.12 -19.77
CA LYS A 170 -19.75 -2.15 -21.24
C LYS A 170 -19.76 -3.56 -21.83
N LYS A 171 -19.84 -4.58 -20.98
CA LYS A 171 -19.71 -6.00 -21.36
C LYS A 171 -18.40 -6.34 -22.09
N ASP A 172 -17.38 -5.52 -21.91
CA ASP A 172 -16.06 -5.72 -22.48
C ASP A 172 -15.21 -6.60 -21.58
N TYR A 173 -14.36 -7.40 -22.20
CA TYR A 173 -13.28 -8.12 -21.51
C TYR A 173 -11.95 -7.43 -21.79
N TYR A 174 -11.09 -7.45 -20.79
CA TYR A 174 -9.74 -6.94 -20.86
C TYR A 174 -8.76 -8.03 -20.43
N ARG A 175 -7.58 -8.05 -21.03
CA ARG A 175 -6.50 -8.93 -20.63
C ARG A 175 -5.72 -8.29 -19.49
N LEU A 176 -5.55 -9.01 -18.39
CA LEU A 176 -4.89 -8.49 -17.20
C LEU A 176 -3.40 -8.76 -17.25
N SER A 177 -2.57 -7.72 -17.01
CA SER A 177 -1.11 -7.83 -16.92
C SER A 177 -0.68 -8.89 -15.90
N ALA A 178 0.43 -9.58 -16.17
CA ALA A 178 1.03 -10.56 -15.26
C ALA A 178 1.34 -9.95 -13.87
N ASN A 179 1.71 -8.68 -13.83
CA ASN A 179 2.10 -7.97 -12.62
C ASN A 179 0.93 -7.49 -11.76
N VAL A 180 -0.30 -7.50 -12.28
CA VAL A 180 -1.50 -7.15 -11.55
C VAL A 180 -2.22 -8.41 -11.12
N LEU A 181 -2.28 -8.68 -9.82
CA LEU A 181 -2.93 -9.87 -9.27
C LEU A 181 -4.45 -9.82 -9.44
N SER A 182 -5.04 -8.66 -9.19
CA SER A 182 -6.49 -8.43 -9.28
C SER A 182 -6.78 -7.02 -9.78
N TYR A 183 -7.77 -6.90 -10.65
CA TYR A 183 -8.30 -5.63 -11.12
C TYR A 183 -9.82 -5.74 -11.21
N THR A 184 -10.53 -4.91 -10.46
CA THR A 184 -11.99 -4.97 -10.37
C THR A 184 -12.59 -3.62 -10.70
N PHE A 185 -13.39 -3.57 -11.74
CA PHE A 185 -14.13 -2.36 -12.09
C PHE A 185 -15.24 -2.07 -11.08
N GLN A 186 -15.41 -0.80 -10.72
CA GLN A 186 -16.51 -0.33 -9.89
C GLN A 186 -17.64 0.19 -10.80
N VAL A 187 -18.81 -0.42 -10.67
CA VAL A 187 -19.96 -0.08 -11.52
C VAL A 187 -20.79 1.05 -10.91
N LYS A 188 -20.67 1.29 -9.61
CA LYS A 188 -21.58 2.18 -8.88
C LYS A 188 -20.83 3.36 -8.28
N ILE A 189 -21.10 4.55 -8.78
CA ILE A 189 -20.65 5.82 -8.20
C ILE A 189 -21.57 6.15 -7.03
N LYS A 190 -21.02 6.25 -5.82
CA LYS A 190 -21.75 6.75 -4.66
C LYS A 190 -21.55 8.25 -4.57
N ASN A 191 -22.64 9.01 -4.58
CA ASN A 191 -22.62 10.46 -4.38
C ASN A 191 -22.79 10.83 -2.88
N ASP A 192 -22.08 10.13 -2.02
CA ASP A 192 -22.14 10.37 -0.58
C ASP A 192 -21.03 11.33 -0.18
N PHE A 193 -21.36 12.59 -0.05
CA PHE A 193 -20.43 13.60 0.46
C PHE A 193 -20.23 13.43 1.96
N SER A 194 -18.97 13.40 2.38
CA SER A 194 -18.61 13.51 3.79
C SER A 194 -18.24 14.95 4.15
N TYR A 195 -18.56 15.34 5.37
CA TYR A 195 -18.32 16.69 5.90
C TYR A 195 -17.54 16.55 7.19
N GLU A 196 -16.34 17.10 7.20
CA GLU A 196 -15.48 17.12 8.37
C GLU A 196 -15.24 18.57 8.83
N PHE A 197 -15.20 18.78 10.14
CA PHE A 197 -15.00 20.09 10.72
C PHE A 197 -13.76 20.10 11.59
N TYR A 198 -12.93 21.10 11.38
CA TYR A 198 -11.72 21.32 12.15
C TYR A 198 -11.77 22.70 12.78
N ASN A 199 -11.55 22.76 14.08
CA ASN A 199 -11.60 24.02 14.84
C ASN A 199 -10.51 25.01 14.44
N SER A 200 -9.53 24.59 13.65
CA SER A 200 -8.47 25.45 13.10
C SER A 200 -7.71 24.73 11.98
N SER A 201 -6.92 25.50 11.25
CA SER A 201 -5.92 24.96 10.30
C SER A 201 -4.94 24.02 11.02
N TRP A 202 -4.57 24.31 12.25
CA TRP A 202 -3.74 23.44 13.10
C TRP A 202 -4.36 22.05 13.30
N ALA A 203 -5.64 21.96 13.68
CA ALA A 203 -6.33 20.68 13.89
C ALA A 203 -6.38 19.84 12.59
N TYR A 204 -6.61 20.51 11.47
CA TYR A 204 -6.62 19.89 10.15
C TYR A 204 -5.25 19.36 9.74
N VAL A 205 -4.20 20.16 9.87
CA VAL A 205 -2.82 19.75 9.56
C VAL A 205 -2.40 18.56 10.43
N LYS A 206 -2.70 18.60 11.72
CA LYS A 206 -2.37 17.52 12.65
C LYS A 206 -3.08 16.21 12.30
N HIS A 207 -4.35 16.29 11.92
CA HIS A 207 -5.10 15.13 11.44
C HIS A 207 -4.52 14.59 10.14
N SER A 208 -4.17 15.45 9.18
CA SER A 208 -3.57 15.06 7.90
C SER A 208 -2.20 14.40 8.08
N GLN A 209 -1.35 14.90 8.97
CA GLN A 209 -0.04 14.29 9.28
C GLN A 209 -0.20 12.90 9.92
N THR A 210 -1.20 12.70 10.75
CA THR A 210 -1.49 11.38 11.35
C THR A 210 -2.01 10.40 10.29
N SER A 211 -2.73 10.88 9.29
CA SER A 211 -3.28 10.06 8.19
C SER A 211 -2.22 9.58 7.21
N ILE A 212 -1.11 10.31 7.04
CA ILE A 212 0.02 9.90 6.18
C ILE A 212 0.66 8.60 6.71
N THR A 213 0.70 8.41 8.03
CA THR A 213 1.24 7.21 8.65
C THR A 213 0.28 6.02 8.61
N SER A 214 -1.01 6.25 8.38
CA SER A 214 -2.07 5.24 8.29
C SER A 214 -2.76 5.25 6.92
N SER A 215 -2.10 4.71 5.92
CA SER A 215 -2.61 4.17 4.63
C SER A 215 -3.88 4.76 3.98
N SER A 216 -4.18 6.04 4.09
CA SER A 216 -5.23 6.66 3.29
C SER A 216 -4.92 8.10 2.95
N GLY A 217 -4.50 8.31 1.70
CA GLY A 217 -4.52 9.59 1.02
C GLY A 217 -3.85 10.74 1.76
N GLY A 218 -2.51 10.73 1.85
CA GLY A 218 -1.76 11.89 2.33
C GLY A 218 -2.08 13.12 1.50
N MET A 219 -2.67 14.13 2.14
CA MET A 219 -2.89 15.41 1.48
C MET A 219 -1.57 16.18 1.42
N LYS A 220 -1.34 16.84 0.27
CA LYS A 220 -0.26 17.80 0.10
C LYS A 220 -0.37 18.91 1.14
N THR A 221 0.30 18.77 2.28
CA THR A 221 0.43 19.84 3.28
C THR A 221 1.11 21.09 2.68
N ASN A 222 1.82 20.93 1.58
CA ASN A 222 2.55 21.97 0.87
C ASN A 222 1.67 23.01 0.15
N GLN A 223 0.36 22.78 0.02
CA GLN A 223 -0.54 23.71 -0.67
C GLN A 223 -1.41 24.55 0.25
N MET A 224 -1.22 24.52 1.56
CA MET A 224 -1.87 25.49 2.43
C MET A 224 -1.25 26.88 2.17
N ASN A 225 -2.04 27.72 1.54
CA ASN A 225 -1.64 29.07 1.13
C ASN A 225 -1.17 29.89 2.35
N GLU A 226 0.09 30.32 2.35
CA GLU A 226 0.79 31.00 3.46
C GLU A 226 0.07 32.25 4.00
N ASN A 227 -0.82 32.84 3.21
CA ASN A 227 -1.43 34.17 3.50
C ASN A 227 -2.69 34.13 4.38
N ARG A 228 -3.08 32.98 4.96
CA ARG A 228 -4.38 32.85 5.65
C ARG A 228 -4.28 32.58 7.16
N ASN A 229 -3.29 33.10 7.85
CA ASN A 229 -3.26 33.16 9.29
C ASN A 229 -4.21 34.25 9.81
N SER A 230 -5.52 34.12 9.54
CA SER A 230 -6.52 35.02 10.12
C SER A 230 -6.89 34.59 11.55
N LYS A 231 -7.24 35.60 12.36
CA LYS A 231 -7.39 35.52 13.83
C LYS A 231 -8.27 34.38 14.40
N SER A 232 -9.17 33.80 13.62
CA SER A 232 -10.01 32.70 14.08
C SER A 232 -10.74 32.08 12.90
N SER A 233 -10.08 31.17 12.16
CA SER A 233 -10.74 30.44 11.09
C SER A 233 -10.90 28.96 11.46
N GLN A 234 -12.13 28.50 11.39
CA GLN A 234 -12.45 27.06 11.35
C GLN A 234 -12.38 26.58 9.91
N ILE A 235 -12.15 25.30 9.72
CA ILE A 235 -12.12 24.68 8.38
C ILE A 235 -13.24 23.67 8.30
N MET A 236 -14.06 23.79 7.26
CA MET A 236 -14.98 22.75 6.84
C MET A 236 -14.41 22.08 5.60
N VAL A 237 -14.28 20.77 5.66
CA VAL A 237 -13.85 19.93 4.54
C VAL A 237 -15.07 19.23 3.97
N VAL A 238 -15.30 19.41 2.68
CA VAL A 238 -16.30 18.67 1.92
C VAL A 238 -15.56 17.73 1.00
N GLN A 239 -15.80 16.44 1.12
CA GLN A 239 -15.09 15.45 0.30
C GLN A 239 -16.01 14.33 -0.19
N ASN A 240 -15.68 13.81 -1.36
CA ASN A 240 -16.24 12.59 -1.92
C ASN A 240 -15.22 11.89 -2.82
N ASP A 241 -15.22 10.56 -2.78
CA ASP A 241 -14.37 9.72 -3.59
C ASP A 241 -15.21 8.99 -4.64
N VAL A 242 -14.83 9.13 -5.91
CA VAL A 242 -15.43 8.41 -7.04
C VAL A 242 -14.48 7.27 -7.41
N GLU A 243 -14.79 6.06 -7.01
CA GLU A 243 -13.97 4.87 -7.35
C GLU A 243 -14.44 4.28 -8.68
N VAL A 244 -13.52 4.06 -9.61
CA VAL A 244 -13.78 3.45 -10.92
C VAL A 244 -13.17 2.06 -11.06
N ALA A 245 -12.08 1.78 -10.33
CA ALA A 245 -11.49 0.45 -10.26
C ALA A 245 -10.72 0.26 -8.96
N GLN A 246 -10.58 -0.99 -8.54
CA GLN A 246 -9.69 -1.42 -7.46
C GLN A 246 -8.68 -2.39 -8.02
N PHE A 247 -7.44 -2.31 -7.55
CA PHE A 247 -6.37 -3.18 -8.00
C PHE A 247 -5.52 -3.71 -6.83
N ILE A 248 -4.91 -4.86 -7.08
CA ILE A 248 -3.90 -5.47 -6.23
C ILE A 248 -2.77 -5.91 -7.15
N ASN A 249 -1.57 -5.42 -6.92
CA ASN A 249 -0.38 -5.87 -7.62
C ASN A 249 0.13 -7.20 -7.03
N ASN A 250 0.93 -7.89 -7.80
CA ASN A 250 1.55 -9.12 -7.37
C ASN A 250 2.58 -8.88 -6.25
N ARG A 251 3.13 -9.94 -5.68
CA ARG A 251 4.21 -9.82 -4.70
C ARG A 251 5.50 -9.36 -5.37
N PRO A 252 6.39 -8.65 -4.64
CA PRO A 252 7.62 -8.10 -5.22
C PRO A 252 8.48 -9.14 -5.95
N GLU A 253 8.50 -10.38 -5.48
CA GLU A 253 9.29 -11.46 -6.08
C GLU A 253 8.82 -11.81 -7.50
N PHE A 254 7.53 -11.59 -7.80
CA PHE A 254 6.91 -11.93 -9.09
C PHE A 254 6.67 -10.72 -9.99
N LEU A 255 6.98 -9.51 -9.51
CA LEU A 255 6.81 -8.30 -10.32
C LEU A 255 7.93 -8.17 -11.35
N THR A 256 7.61 -7.83 -12.57
CA THR A 256 8.57 -7.40 -13.58
C THR A 256 8.75 -5.89 -13.49
N LEU A 257 9.99 -5.44 -13.42
CA LEU A 257 10.30 -4.00 -13.32
C LEU A 257 10.02 -3.30 -14.64
N ALA A 258 9.56 -2.05 -14.58
CA ALA A 258 9.54 -1.18 -15.75
C ALA A 258 10.97 -0.90 -16.20
N GLU A 259 11.21 -1.00 -17.49
CA GLU A 259 12.56 -0.89 -18.07
C GLU A 259 13.28 0.42 -17.71
N PRO A 260 12.65 1.61 -17.76
CA PRO A 260 13.30 2.85 -17.35
C PRO A 260 13.72 2.84 -15.87
N PHE A 261 12.90 2.26 -14.99
CA PHE A 261 13.23 2.13 -13.57
C PHE A 261 14.37 1.15 -13.35
N TRP A 262 14.33 -0.01 -14.01
CA TRP A 262 15.40 -1.00 -13.96
C TRP A 262 16.74 -0.40 -14.41
N LYS A 263 16.74 0.40 -15.48
CA LYS A 263 17.93 1.06 -16.02
C LYS A 263 18.55 2.03 -15.00
N GLU A 264 17.75 2.93 -14.44
CA GLU A 264 18.22 3.84 -13.38
C GLU A 264 18.71 3.08 -12.14
N LEU A 265 18.01 2.01 -11.75
CA LEU A 265 18.40 1.16 -10.63
C LEU A 265 19.72 0.42 -10.90
N SER A 266 19.93 -0.06 -12.15
CA SER A 266 21.16 -0.72 -12.54
C SER A 266 22.37 0.23 -12.51
N HIS A 267 22.16 1.51 -12.78
CA HIS A 267 23.19 2.56 -12.78
C HIS A 267 23.55 3.06 -11.37
N LEU A 268 22.76 2.74 -10.34
CA LEU A 268 23.09 3.16 -8.99
C LEU A 268 24.45 2.60 -8.55
N PRO A 269 25.29 3.43 -7.90
CA PRO A 269 26.56 2.96 -7.37
C PRO A 269 26.35 1.99 -6.19
N PRO A 270 27.18 0.95 -6.05
CA PRO A 270 27.15 0.05 -4.91
C PRO A 270 27.77 0.67 -3.64
N VAL A 271 28.11 1.95 -3.69
CA VAL A 271 28.58 2.75 -2.55
C VAL A 271 27.52 3.77 -2.20
N TYR A 272 27.36 4.06 -0.91
CA TYR A 272 26.35 5.02 -0.49
C TYR A 272 26.69 6.43 -0.96
N GLU A 273 26.10 6.84 -2.03
CA GLU A 273 26.09 8.20 -2.52
C GLU A 273 24.66 8.73 -2.55
N TYR A 274 24.32 9.49 -1.53
CA TYR A 274 22.94 9.93 -1.32
C TYR A 274 22.36 10.70 -2.51
N SER A 275 23.18 11.52 -3.21
CA SER A 275 22.70 12.30 -4.36
C SER A 275 22.21 11.44 -5.52
N ALA A 276 22.88 10.30 -5.80
CA ALA A 276 22.46 9.36 -6.82
C ALA A 276 21.13 8.66 -6.44
N TYR A 277 21.07 8.13 -5.22
CA TYR A 277 19.85 7.49 -4.70
C TYR A 277 18.69 8.46 -4.56
N ARG A 278 18.94 9.71 -4.16
CA ARG A 278 17.94 10.76 -4.07
C ARG A 278 17.33 11.11 -5.41
N ARG A 279 18.11 11.17 -6.49
CA ARG A 279 17.59 11.38 -7.86
C ARG A 279 16.61 10.26 -8.25
N LEU A 280 16.95 9.01 -7.95
CA LEU A 280 16.03 7.89 -8.18
C LEU A 280 14.72 8.07 -7.39
N ILE A 281 14.80 8.46 -6.11
CA ILE A 281 13.64 8.72 -5.26
C ILE A 281 12.81 9.89 -5.80
N GLU A 282 13.42 10.97 -6.26
CA GLU A 282 12.71 12.11 -6.87
C GLU A 282 11.93 11.71 -8.13
N GLN A 283 12.51 10.82 -8.92
CA GLN A 283 11.91 10.38 -10.19
C GLN A 283 10.85 9.31 -10.00
N TYR A 284 11.06 8.36 -9.07
CA TYR A 284 10.21 7.19 -8.91
C TYR A 284 9.47 7.12 -7.56
N GLY A 285 9.77 8.02 -6.63
CA GLY A 285 9.14 8.07 -5.30
C GLY A 285 9.89 7.25 -4.26
N THR A 286 9.30 7.21 -3.08
CA THR A 286 9.83 6.47 -1.92
C THR A 286 9.26 5.06 -1.80
N HIS A 287 8.06 4.85 -2.35
CA HIS A 287 7.28 3.63 -2.25
C HIS A 287 6.70 3.23 -3.60
N TYR A 288 6.22 2.01 -3.71
CA TYR A 288 5.40 1.53 -4.81
C TYR A 288 4.01 1.11 -4.31
N LEU A 289 3.08 0.97 -5.24
CA LEU A 289 1.70 0.63 -4.95
C LEU A 289 1.55 -0.90 -4.84
N GLN A 290 1.23 -1.42 -3.66
CA GLN A 290 0.85 -2.83 -3.50
C GLN A 290 -0.60 -3.06 -3.90
N SER A 291 -1.48 -2.14 -3.54
CA SER A 291 -2.89 -2.16 -3.91
C SER A 291 -3.48 -0.77 -3.77
N GLY A 292 -4.63 -0.55 -4.39
CA GLY A 292 -5.30 0.73 -4.28
C GLY A 292 -6.60 0.80 -5.07
N SER A 293 -7.16 2.01 -5.10
CA SER A 293 -8.31 2.35 -5.91
C SER A 293 -7.95 3.43 -6.92
N LEU A 294 -8.38 3.25 -8.15
CA LEU A 294 -8.35 4.27 -9.19
C LEU A 294 -9.66 5.03 -9.16
N GLY A 295 -9.59 6.34 -9.33
CA GLY A 295 -10.81 7.16 -9.28
C GLY A 295 -10.53 8.65 -9.29
N GLY A 296 -11.47 9.41 -8.75
CA GLY A 296 -11.32 10.83 -8.49
C GLY A 296 -11.61 11.15 -7.04
N GLN A 297 -10.83 12.04 -6.47
CA GLN A 297 -11.06 12.60 -5.16
C GLN A 297 -11.47 14.05 -5.29
N TYR A 298 -12.67 14.35 -4.82
CA TYR A 298 -13.16 15.70 -4.66
C TYR A 298 -13.03 16.10 -3.21
N LYS A 299 -12.24 17.12 -2.94
CA LYS A 299 -12.03 17.66 -1.61
C LYS A 299 -11.89 19.16 -1.69
N VAL A 300 -12.76 19.90 -1.00
CA VAL A 300 -12.74 21.35 -0.97
C VAL A 300 -12.77 21.83 0.48
N LEU A 301 -11.88 22.75 0.79
CA LEU A 301 -11.75 23.37 2.10
C LEU A 301 -12.41 24.74 2.08
N PHE A 302 -13.37 24.96 3.00
CA PHE A 302 -13.98 26.25 3.24
C PHE A 302 -13.47 26.80 4.57
N TYR A 303 -12.90 28.00 4.54
CA TYR A 303 -12.44 28.71 5.72
C TYR A 303 -13.54 29.59 6.27
N VAL A 304 -13.82 29.47 7.55
CA VAL A 304 -14.94 30.08 8.24
C VAL A 304 -14.44 31.06 9.29
N ASP A 305 -14.84 32.31 9.19
CA ASP A 305 -14.55 33.30 10.21
C ASP A 305 -15.46 33.08 11.43
N THR A 306 -14.88 32.62 12.55
CA THR A 306 -15.63 32.32 13.76
C THR A 306 -16.20 33.56 14.46
N GLU A 307 -15.58 34.73 14.29
CA GLU A 307 -16.13 35.99 14.84
C GLU A 307 -17.38 36.40 14.07
N LYS A 308 -17.35 36.26 12.74
CA LYS A 308 -18.54 36.51 11.92
C LYS A 308 -19.64 35.50 12.22
N MET A 309 -19.31 34.21 12.41
CA MET A 309 -20.30 33.20 12.80
C MET A 309 -21.03 33.58 14.09
N LYS A 310 -20.31 34.04 15.11
CA LYS A 310 -20.90 34.47 16.39
C LYS A 310 -21.80 35.70 16.23
N ARG A 311 -21.41 36.65 15.39
CA ARG A 311 -22.22 37.88 15.14
C ARG A 311 -23.50 37.57 14.39
N GLU A 312 -23.48 36.60 13.50
CA GLU A 312 -24.64 36.19 12.69
C GLU A 312 -25.49 35.11 13.40
N GLU A 313 -25.13 34.74 14.63
CA GLU A 313 -25.77 33.63 15.40
C GLU A 313 -25.86 32.32 14.59
N PHE A 314 -24.81 32.02 13.85
CA PHE A 314 -24.74 30.88 12.94
C PHE A 314 -23.79 29.81 13.53
N ASN A 315 -24.21 28.53 13.52
CA ASN A 315 -23.41 27.44 14.08
C ASN A 315 -22.90 26.47 12.98
N MET A 316 -22.01 25.58 13.37
CA MET A 316 -21.40 24.60 12.43
C MET A 316 -22.41 23.60 11.87
N LEU A 317 -23.47 23.32 12.60
CA LEU A 317 -24.52 22.40 12.14
C LEU A 317 -25.34 23.07 11.03
N ASP A 318 -25.70 24.33 11.21
CA ASP A 318 -26.40 25.16 10.20
C ASP A 318 -25.55 25.28 8.94
N MET A 319 -24.23 25.44 9.10
CA MET A 319 -23.27 25.45 8.00
C MET A 319 -23.26 24.14 7.23
N LYS A 320 -23.20 23.00 7.93
CA LYS A 320 -23.25 21.68 7.31
C LYS A 320 -24.55 21.49 6.52
N GLU A 321 -25.68 21.87 7.12
CA GLU A 321 -26.99 21.78 6.47
C GLU A 321 -27.06 22.66 5.21
N CYS A 322 -26.57 23.89 5.28
CA CYS A 322 -26.55 24.78 4.13
C CYS A 322 -25.65 24.30 3.01
N VAL A 323 -24.44 23.84 3.31
CA VAL A 323 -23.52 23.33 2.30
C VAL A 323 -24.03 22.01 1.73
N SER A 324 -24.61 21.13 2.55
CA SER A 324 -25.22 19.89 2.06
C SER A 324 -26.43 20.17 1.18
N SER A 325 -27.22 21.21 1.46
CA SER A 325 -28.35 21.63 0.60
C SER A 325 -27.87 22.17 -0.74
N GLY A 326 -26.67 22.74 -0.81
CA GLY A 326 -26.03 23.16 -2.06
C GLY A 326 -25.76 22.00 -3.06
N TRP A 327 -25.76 20.75 -2.57
CA TRP A 327 -25.58 19.55 -3.39
C TRP A 327 -26.84 18.69 -3.52
N ASN A 328 -27.84 18.82 -2.62
CA ASN A 328 -29.05 18.01 -2.57
C ASN A 328 -30.31 18.81 -2.84
N PHE A 329 -30.94 18.60 -3.98
CA PHE A 329 -32.17 19.27 -4.44
C PHE A 329 -33.40 19.09 -3.49
N PHE A 330 -33.44 18.03 -2.69
CA PHE A 330 -34.61 17.68 -1.87
C PHE A 330 -34.79 18.49 -0.56
N PHE A 331 -33.80 19.27 -0.13
CA PHE A 331 -33.81 19.99 1.16
C PHE A 331 -34.08 21.50 1.08
N VAL A 332 -34.38 22.04 -0.11
CA VAL A 332 -34.31 23.48 -0.42
C VAL A 332 -35.44 24.35 0.19
N HIS A 333 -36.53 23.76 0.69
CA HIS A 333 -37.73 24.61 0.97
C HIS A 333 -37.84 25.23 2.37
N LYS A 334 -37.04 24.93 3.35
CA LYS A 334 -37.26 25.41 4.73
C LYS A 334 -36.25 26.43 5.29
N LYS A 335 -35.07 26.63 4.68
CA LYS A 335 -33.99 27.44 5.29
C LYS A 335 -33.26 28.45 4.36
N LYS A 336 -33.93 28.97 3.33
CA LYS A 336 -33.28 29.89 2.38
C LYS A 336 -32.72 31.14 3.04
N THR A 337 -33.37 31.62 4.10
CA THR A 337 -32.97 32.87 4.84
C THR A 337 -31.73 32.64 5.74
N GLU A 338 -31.53 31.45 6.29
CA GLU A 338 -30.37 31.12 7.12
C GLU A 338 -29.12 30.87 6.28
N CYS A 339 -29.28 30.32 5.08
CA CYS A 339 -28.13 30.06 4.19
C CYS A 339 -27.58 31.35 3.53
N THR A 340 -28.33 32.42 3.47
CA THR A 340 -27.81 33.77 3.11
C THR A 340 -26.83 34.30 4.14
N LYS A 341 -27.00 33.97 5.42
CA LYS A 341 -26.01 34.28 6.47
C LYS A 341 -24.66 33.56 6.21
N LEU A 342 -24.69 32.35 5.68
CA LEU A 342 -23.48 31.60 5.34
C LEU A 342 -22.63 32.32 4.29
N GLU A 343 -23.28 32.99 3.31
CA GLU A 343 -22.56 33.79 2.33
C GLU A 343 -21.77 34.90 3.01
N ASN A 344 -22.35 35.56 4.02
CA ASN A 344 -21.69 36.62 4.77
C ASN A 344 -20.52 36.11 5.60
N VAL A 345 -20.65 34.91 6.16
CA VAL A 345 -19.62 34.26 6.97
C VAL A 345 -18.44 33.76 6.13
N LEU A 346 -18.72 33.24 4.93
CA LEU A 346 -17.72 32.68 4.01
C LEU A 346 -17.18 33.67 2.96
N LYS A 347 -17.83 34.84 2.81
CA LYS A 347 -17.34 35.86 1.89
C LYS A 347 -16.00 36.42 2.36
N TRP A 348 -14.97 35.94 1.78
CA TRP A 348 -13.63 36.50 1.89
C TRP A 348 -13.52 37.67 0.93
N SER A 349 -13.25 38.84 1.48
CA SER A 349 -13.09 40.17 0.89
C SER A 349 -12.36 40.24 -0.46
N SER A 350 -12.98 39.83 -1.53
CA SER A 350 -12.62 40.31 -2.86
C SER A 350 -13.90 40.68 -3.56
N GLY A 351 -14.05 41.98 -3.78
CA GLY A 351 -15.22 42.71 -4.24
C GLY A 351 -15.85 42.24 -5.58
N SER A 352 -16.16 41.00 -5.72
CA SER A 352 -16.97 40.48 -6.81
C SER A 352 -18.39 40.22 -6.33
N SER A 353 -19.32 40.74 -7.09
CA SER A 353 -20.78 40.68 -6.89
C SER A 353 -21.40 39.31 -7.13
N SER A 354 -20.64 38.23 -7.13
CA SER A 354 -21.15 36.89 -7.36
C SER A 354 -21.55 36.21 -6.04
N ASN A 355 -22.71 35.55 -6.04
CA ASN A 355 -23.24 34.75 -4.93
C ASN A 355 -22.49 33.40 -4.77
N GLU A 356 -21.30 33.29 -5.34
CA GLU A 356 -20.50 32.07 -5.32
C GLU A 356 -19.50 32.08 -4.17
N ILE A 357 -19.49 31.00 -3.37
CA ILE A 357 -18.54 30.78 -2.28
C ILE A 357 -17.34 30.05 -2.86
N ARG A 358 -16.16 30.61 -2.70
CA ARG A 358 -14.93 29.99 -3.14
C ARG A 358 -14.28 29.20 -2.00
N GLY A 359 -14.02 27.90 -2.23
CA GLY A 359 -13.19 27.07 -1.38
C GLY A 359 -11.81 26.82 -1.99
N ASP A 360 -10.88 26.30 -1.19
CA ASP A 360 -9.61 25.79 -1.71
C ASP A 360 -9.78 24.36 -2.18
N PRO A 361 -9.70 24.10 -3.50
CA PRO A 361 -9.94 22.78 -4.06
C PRO A 361 -8.69 21.91 -4.00
N TYR A 362 -8.90 20.66 -3.62
CA TYR A 362 -7.96 19.56 -3.78
C TYR A 362 -8.70 18.46 -4.56
N ILE A 363 -8.63 18.56 -5.87
CA ILE A 363 -9.36 17.68 -6.76
C ILE A 363 -8.35 16.89 -7.56
N GLU A 364 -8.39 15.57 -7.40
CA GLU A 364 -7.55 14.63 -8.12
C GLU A 364 -8.41 13.76 -9.03
N GLY A 365 -7.88 13.44 -10.20
CA GLY A 365 -8.63 12.72 -11.23
C GLY A 365 -9.70 13.60 -11.89
N GLY A 366 -10.31 13.04 -12.93
CA GLY A 366 -11.26 13.74 -13.80
C GLY A 366 -10.61 14.65 -14.82
N ASN A 367 -11.38 15.07 -15.79
CA ASN A 367 -10.89 15.95 -16.84
C ASN A 367 -10.58 17.35 -16.27
N PRO A 368 -9.37 17.90 -16.47
CA PRO A 368 -8.97 19.21 -15.96
C PRO A 368 -9.93 20.35 -16.35
N ALA A 369 -10.61 20.27 -17.50
CA ALA A 369 -11.58 21.26 -17.94
C ALA A 369 -12.78 21.39 -16.98
N PHE A 370 -13.15 20.33 -16.27
CA PHE A 370 -14.26 20.35 -15.30
C PHE A 370 -13.81 20.74 -13.89
N VAL A 371 -12.51 20.68 -13.59
CA VAL A 371 -11.96 20.94 -12.24
C VAL A 371 -12.13 22.41 -11.85
N ALA A 372 -11.91 23.35 -12.78
CA ALA A 372 -11.91 24.79 -12.52
C ALA A 372 -13.22 25.30 -11.90
N GLY A 373 -14.35 24.74 -12.30
CA GLY A 373 -15.67 25.12 -11.80
C GLY A 373 -16.04 24.51 -10.45
N LEU A 374 -15.29 23.55 -9.95
CA LEU A 374 -15.62 22.80 -8.73
C LEU A 374 -15.15 23.46 -7.44
N SER A 375 -14.30 24.48 -7.51
CA SER A 375 -13.88 25.29 -6.36
C SER A 375 -14.94 26.29 -5.90
N TYR A 376 -16.00 26.49 -6.71
CA TYR A 376 -17.07 27.44 -6.44
C TYR A 376 -18.36 26.68 -6.10
N LEU A 377 -18.97 27.06 -4.98
CA LEU A 377 -20.27 26.58 -4.55
C LEU A 377 -21.28 27.73 -4.63
N ASP A 378 -22.29 27.61 -5.49
CA ASP A 378 -23.43 28.54 -5.57
C ASP A 378 -24.59 27.99 -4.75
N LEU A 379 -24.84 28.57 -3.57
CA LEU A 379 -25.93 28.14 -2.69
C LEU A 379 -27.32 28.36 -3.28
N ASN A 380 -27.44 29.26 -4.25
CA ASN A 380 -28.72 29.58 -4.91
C ASN A 380 -28.98 28.68 -6.14
N ASN A 381 -27.96 27.91 -6.59
CA ASN A 381 -28.08 27.03 -7.75
C ASN A 381 -27.56 25.62 -7.46
N PRO A 382 -28.24 24.84 -6.60
CA PRO A 382 -27.82 23.44 -6.30
C PRO A 382 -27.78 22.54 -7.54
N ALA A 383 -28.69 22.77 -8.49
CA ALA A 383 -28.72 22.01 -9.75
C ALA A 383 -27.45 22.25 -10.59
N GLY A 384 -26.97 23.50 -10.65
CA GLY A 384 -25.73 23.85 -11.33
C GLY A 384 -24.51 23.25 -10.66
N ASN A 385 -24.45 23.24 -9.33
CA ASN A 385 -23.38 22.57 -8.56
C ASN A 385 -23.36 21.09 -8.84
N SER A 386 -24.53 20.43 -8.76
CA SER A 386 -24.67 19.00 -9.01
C SER A 386 -24.30 18.64 -10.47
N ALA A 387 -24.68 19.47 -11.43
CA ALA A 387 -24.32 19.26 -12.84
C ALA A 387 -22.79 19.36 -13.08
N ARG A 388 -22.15 20.39 -12.49
CA ARG A 388 -20.68 20.54 -12.55
C ARG A 388 -19.96 19.32 -11.94
N TYR A 389 -20.41 18.89 -10.75
CA TYR A 389 -19.88 17.71 -10.09
C TYR A 389 -20.10 16.44 -10.92
N ALA A 390 -21.31 16.23 -11.44
CA ALA A 390 -21.64 15.06 -12.27
C ALA A 390 -20.79 14.99 -13.55
N SER A 391 -20.55 16.15 -14.19
CA SER A 391 -19.67 16.23 -15.37
C SER A 391 -18.23 15.82 -15.04
N TRP A 392 -17.70 16.30 -13.92
CA TRP A 392 -16.38 15.89 -13.41
C TRP A 392 -16.38 14.39 -13.05
N ALA A 393 -17.33 13.94 -12.23
CA ALA A 393 -17.42 12.56 -11.77
C ALA A 393 -17.57 11.57 -12.94
N GLY A 394 -18.32 11.94 -13.98
CA GLY A 394 -18.43 11.18 -15.21
C GLY A 394 -17.12 11.07 -15.98
N SER A 395 -16.28 12.12 -15.94
CA SER A 395 -14.97 12.14 -16.61
C SER A 395 -13.88 11.37 -15.86
N VAL A 396 -14.08 11.08 -14.58
CA VAL A 396 -13.10 10.35 -13.73
C VAL A 396 -12.79 8.97 -14.29
N ARG A 397 -13.74 8.36 -14.98
CA ARG A 397 -13.53 7.07 -15.60
C ARG A 397 -12.43 7.07 -16.67
N ASP A 398 -12.36 8.15 -17.45
CA ASP A 398 -11.38 8.29 -18.53
C ASP A 398 -10.08 8.93 -18.06
N PHE A 399 -10.14 9.67 -16.95
CA PHE A 399 -9.01 10.37 -16.34
C PHE A 399 -8.89 10.07 -14.83
N PRO A 400 -8.75 8.80 -14.42
CA PRO A 400 -8.62 8.47 -13.01
C PRO A 400 -7.25 8.86 -12.46
N TYR A 401 -7.20 8.96 -11.13
CA TYR A 401 -5.99 9.07 -10.33
C TYR A 401 -5.97 7.96 -9.27
N VAL A 402 -4.86 7.77 -8.58
CA VAL A 402 -4.77 6.82 -7.46
C VAL A 402 -5.26 7.52 -6.20
N ILE A 403 -6.46 7.19 -5.74
CA ILE A 403 -7.13 7.89 -4.63
C ILE A 403 -7.01 7.17 -3.28
N LYS A 404 -6.78 5.86 -3.30
CA LYS A 404 -6.54 5.04 -2.11
C LYS A 404 -5.40 4.07 -2.43
N GLN A 405 -4.44 3.96 -1.54
CA GLN A 405 -3.28 3.14 -1.78
C GLN A 405 -2.79 2.42 -0.53
N LYS A 406 -2.29 1.21 -0.74
CA LYS A 406 -1.43 0.50 0.19
C LYS A 406 -0.03 0.49 -0.39
N LEU A 407 0.91 0.99 0.37
CA LEU A 407 2.27 1.25 -0.07
C LEU A 407 3.25 0.23 0.52
N ALA A 408 4.34 -0.02 -0.21
CA ALA A 408 5.53 -0.69 0.30
C ALA A 408 6.78 0.05 -0.16
N PRO A 409 7.89 -0.03 0.59
CA PRO A 409 9.11 0.68 0.26
C PRO A 409 9.66 0.30 -1.12
N LEU A 410 10.13 1.28 -1.88
CA LEU A 410 10.69 1.05 -3.21
C LEU A 410 11.91 0.11 -3.19
N SER A 411 12.61 0.05 -2.05
CA SER A 411 13.74 -0.87 -1.85
C SER A 411 13.36 -2.35 -1.97
N GLU A 412 12.10 -2.73 -1.79
CA GLU A 412 11.65 -4.12 -2.00
C GLU A 412 11.62 -4.52 -3.49
N LEU A 413 11.65 -3.55 -4.40
CA LEU A 413 11.69 -3.78 -5.84
C LEU A 413 13.11 -3.89 -6.40
N VAL A 414 14.15 -3.70 -5.57
CA VAL A 414 15.54 -3.86 -6.02
C VAL A 414 15.79 -5.32 -6.29
N LYS A 415 15.93 -5.68 -7.55
CA LYS A 415 16.23 -7.03 -8.04
C LYS A 415 16.72 -7.01 -9.48
N GLU A 416 17.34 -8.09 -9.91
CA GLU A 416 17.78 -8.30 -11.30
C GLU A 416 18.79 -7.22 -11.78
N VAL A 417 19.56 -6.68 -10.86
CA VAL A 417 20.58 -5.68 -11.10
C VAL A 417 21.90 -6.08 -10.43
N PRO A 418 23.05 -5.65 -10.96
CA PRO A 418 24.32 -5.89 -10.28
C PRO A 418 24.31 -5.34 -8.85
N CYS A 419 24.87 -6.07 -7.90
CA CYS A 419 24.94 -5.67 -6.50
C CYS A 419 23.55 -5.45 -5.86
N GLU A 420 22.63 -6.37 -6.14
CA GLU A 420 21.22 -6.27 -5.78
C GLU A 420 21.01 -6.02 -4.29
N GLU A 421 21.56 -6.86 -3.42
CA GLU A 421 21.35 -6.75 -1.97
C GLU A 421 22.03 -5.51 -1.37
N VAL A 422 23.19 -5.14 -1.90
CA VAL A 422 23.87 -3.90 -1.49
C VAL A 422 23.03 -2.67 -1.85
N LYS A 423 22.57 -2.59 -3.10
CA LYS A 423 21.73 -1.47 -3.57
C LYS A 423 20.39 -1.41 -2.83
N LYS A 424 19.79 -2.54 -2.50
CA LYS A 424 18.58 -2.64 -1.70
C LYS A 424 18.76 -2.02 -0.31
N LEU A 425 19.85 -2.37 0.37
CA LEU A 425 20.20 -1.80 1.66
C LEU A 425 20.44 -0.28 1.57
N LEU A 426 21.21 0.16 0.56
CA LEU A 426 21.54 1.56 0.36
C LEU A 426 20.31 2.39 -0.04
N LEU A 427 19.41 1.85 -0.88
CA LEU A 427 18.15 2.53 -1.22
C LEU A 427 17.23 2.67 -0.01
N LYS A 428 17.14 1.63 0.82
CA LYS A 428 16.39 1.71 2.08
C LYS A 428 16.90 2.84 2.96
N ARG A 429 18.23 2.95 3.13
CA ARG A 429 18.87 4.03 3.88
C ARG A 429 18.60 5.40 3.24
N ALA A 430 18.69 5.49 1.92
CA ALA A 430 18.43 6.75 1.20
C ALA A 430 16.97 7.22 1.34
N ILE A 431 16.01 6.30 1.33
CA ILE A 431 14.60 6.61 1.61
C ILE A 431 14.44 7.16 3.04
N GLU A 432 15.08 6.56 4.03
CA GLU A 432 15.06 7.06 5.41
C GLU A 432 15.66 8.48 5.51
N ASP A 433 16.81 8.73 4.87
CA ASP A 433 17.44 10.05 4.83
C ASP A 433 16.57 11.09 4.11
N TYR A 434 15.91 10.71 3.01
CA TYR A 434 14.98 11.56 2.27
C TYR A 434 13.78 11.96 3.11
N LEU A 435 13.18 11.02 3.84
CA LEU A 435 12.07 11.30 4.73
C LEU A 435 12.46 12.25 5.87
N GLN A 436 13.71 12.19 6.33
CA GLN A 436 14.22 13.08 7.38
C GLN A 436 14.53 14.51 6.88
N GLU A 437 14.66 14.75 5.58
CA GLU A 437 14.88 16.10 5.05
C GLU A 437 13.73 17.06 5.42
N GLN A 438 12.50 16.55 5.50
CA GLN A 438 11.30 17.36 5.80
C GLN A 438 10.77 17.16 7.23
N ASP A 439 11.61 16.67 8.14
CA ASP A 439 11.20 16.52 9.54
C ASP A 439 11.09 17.88 10.24
N SER A 440 9.91 18.16 10.75
CA SER A 440 9.61 19.40 11.49
C SER A 440 10.39 19.55 12.81
N CYS A 441 11.10 18.54 13.27
CA CYS A 441 12.00 18.61 14.42
C CYS A 441 13.09 19.67 14.24
N ARG A 442 13.46 20.01 12.99
CA ARG A 442 14.46 21.02 12.65
C ARG A 442 13.96 22.45 12.79
N CYS A 443 12.66 22.61 12.90
CA CYS A 443 12.03 23.91 13.09
C CYS A 443 12.07 24.33 14.56
N ARG A 444 12.17 25.65 14.81
CA ARG A 444 11.97 26.17 16.16
C ARG A 444 10.50 26.02 16.55
N PRO A 445 10.21 25.84 17.86
CA PRO A 445 8.85 25.73 18.34
C PRO A 445 8.01 26.96 17.97
N CYS A 446 6.81 26.73 17.49
CA CYS A 446 5.80 27.77 17.38
C CYS A 446 5.26 28.11 18.76
N ARG A 447 4.91 29.40 18.98
CA ARG A 447 4.29 29.84 20.24
C ARG A 447 2.85 29.37 20.35
N ASN A 448 2.30 29.46 21.55
CA ASN A 448 0.90 29.09 21.83
C ASN A 448 0.53 27.67 21.32
N GLY A 449 1.49 26.75 21.34
CA GLY A 449 1.28 25.36 20.93
C GLY A 449 0.96 25.16 19.44
N GLY A 450 1.35 26.09 18.58
CA GLY A 450 1.26 25.95 17.13
C GLY A 450 2.11 24.80 16.60
N GLU A 451 1.75 24.27 15.43
CA GLU A 451 2.43 23.14 14.79
C GLU A 451 3.41 23.64 13.71
N PRO A 452 4.71 23.38 13.79
CA PRO A 452 5.63 23.74 12.72
C PRO A 452 5.53 22.74 11.57
N ILE A 453 5.58 23.27 10.34
CA ILE A 453 5.53 22.53 9.08
C ILE A 453 6.73 22.95 8.26
N VAL A 454 7.45 21.98 7.67
CA VAL A 454 8.55 22.25 6.75
C VAL A 454 8.02 22.36 5.33
N LEU A 455 8.31 23.47 4.66
CA LEU A 455 8.01 23.68 3.24
C LEU A 455 9.31 24.07 2.52
N GLY A 456 9.93 23.12 1.82
CA GLY A 456 11.23 23.31 1.21
C GLY A 456 12.32 23.62 2.24
N THR A 457 12.87 24.84 2.21
CA THR A 457 13.91 25.31 3.13
C THR A 457 13.39 26.22 4.25
N ASN A 458 12.05 26.33 4.36
CA ASN A 458 11.39 27.16 5.36
C ASN A 458 10.50 26.36 6.29
N CYS A 459 10.39 26.83 7.53
CA CYS A 459 9.43 26.37 8.52
C CYS A 459 8.29 27.38 8.66
N HIS A 460 7.06 26.88 8.65
CA HIS A 460 5.85 27.66 8.85
C HIS A 460 5.15 27.21 10.13
N CYS A 461 4.46 28.11 10.80
CA CYS A 461 3.67 27.79 11.99
C CYS A 461 2.19 27.71 11.62
N SER A 462 1.57 26.55 11.85
CA SER A 462 0.11 26.41 11.86
C SER A 462 -0.42 26.72 13.25
N CYS A 463 -1.14 27.82 13.39
CA CYS A 463 -1.55 28.34 14.70
C CYS A 463 -2.81 27.64 15.22
N ARG A 464 -2.89 27.49 16.55
CA ARG A 464 -4.12 27.04 17.25
C ARG A 464 -5.24 28.10 17.12
N PRO A 465 -6.50 27.69 17.34
CA PRO A 465 -7.62 28.64 17.36
C PRO A 465 -7.34 29.87 18.23
N TYR A 466 -7.73 31.04 17.74
CA TYR A 466 -7.57 32.34 18.39
C TYR A 466 -6.12 32.80 18.55
N THR A 467 -5.16 32.10 18.01
CA THR A 467 -3.76 32.55 17.93
C THR A 467 -3.37 32.83 16.46
N PHE A 468 -2.48 33.78 16.24
CA PHE A 468 -2.07 34.22 14.91
C PHE A 468 -0.67 34.85 14.93
N GLY A 469 -0.16 35.19 13.76
CA GLY A 469 1.19 35.71 13.59
C GLY A 469 2.15 34.63 13.04
N PRO A 470 3.33 35.04 12.52
CA PRO A 470 4.29 34.14 11.93
C PRO A 470 4.79 33.02 12.84
N ALA A 471 4.79 33.30 14.17
CA ALA A 471 5.17 32.34 15.20
C ALA A 471 3.98 31.95 16.10
N CYS A 472 2.75 32.29 15.71
CA CYS A 472 1.53 32.17 16.53
C CYS A 472 1.61 32.96 17.85
N GLU A 473 2.32 34.08 17.86
CA GLU A 473 2.66 34.87 19.04
C GLU A 473 1.53 35.76 19.54
N HIS A 474 0.55 36.05 18.70
CA HIS A 474 -0.57 36.95 19.04
C HIS A 474 -1.84 36.16 19.37
N GLY A 475 -2.71 36.77 20.16
CA GLY A 475 -3.97 36.17 20.59
C GLY A 475 -3.87 35.44 21.92
N VAL A 476 -4.98 34.87 22.36
CA VAL A 476 -5.11 34.16 23.64
C VAL A 476 -5.82 32.84 23.38
N LEU A 477 -5.32 31.76 23.93
CA LEU A 477 -5.99 30.45 23.90
C LEU A 477 -7.29 30.56 24.75
N VAL A 478 -8.44 30.37 24.10
CA VAL A 478 -9.76 30.44 24.81
C VAL A 478 -10.10 29.02 25.29
N GLY A 479 -10.30 28.89 26.60
CA GLY A 479 -10.68 27.64 27.26
C GLY A 479 -9.52 26.74 27.69
N ASP A 480 -8.29 27.04 27.29
CA ASP A 480 -7.09 26.35 27.75
C ASP A 480 -6.35 27.20 28.77
N GLN A 481 -5.61 26.54 29.68
CA GLN A 481 -4.76 27.28 30.64
C GLN A 481 -3.67 28.03 29.87
N ALA A 482 -3.42 29.29 30.31
CA ALA A 482 -2.34 30.06 29.73
C ALA A 482 -1.00 29.32 29.89
N GLY A 483 -0.28 29.18 28.76
CA GLY A 483 0.99 28.46 28.75
C GLY A 483 0.88 26.94 28.42
N LEU A 484 -0.29 26.44 28.00
CA LEU A 484 -0.45 25.09 27.53
C LEU A 484 0.41 24.84 26.27
N ALA A 485 1.36 23.95 26.37
CA ALA A 485 2.11 23.45 25.21
C ALA A 485 2.24 21.94 25.28
N ASP A 486 1.84 21.25 24.20
CA ASP A 486 2.12 19.82 24.03
C ASP A 486 3.62 19.62 23.80
N GLY A 487 4.18 18.59 24.41
CA GLY A 487 5.57 18.22 24.21
C GLY A 487 5.82 17.77 22.78
N ARG A 488 6.98 18.11 22.24
CA ARG A 488 7.46 17.68 20.93
C ARG A 488 8.87 17.16 21.03
N TRP A 489 9.15 16.17 20.20
CA TRP A 489 10.47 15.60 20.11
C TRP A 489 11.46 16.56 19.45
N THR A 490 12.69 16.61 19.97
CA THR A 490 13.84 17.09 19.21
C THR A 490 14.14 16.11 18.07
N CYS A 491 14.98 16.52 17.10
CA CYS A 491 15.50 15.59 16.12
C CYS A 491 16.25 14.45 16.80
N TRP A 492 16.25 13.29 16.17
CA TRP A 492 17.10 12.20 16.60
C TRP A 492 18.57 12.62 16.60
N SER A 493 19.29 12.21 17.63
CA SER A 493 20.76 12.28 17.61
C SER A 493 21.33 11.46 16.45
N PRO A 494 22.54 11.73 16.01
CA PRO A 494 23.26 10.78 15.16
C PRO A 494 23.28 9.39 15.82
N TRP A 495 23.35 8.36 14.98
CA TRP A 495 23.51 6.99 15.48
C TRP A 495 24.83 6.86 16.25
N SER A 496 24.81 6.14 17.35
CA SER A 496 26.01 5.75 18.07
C SER A 496 26.91 4.86 17.19
N PRO A 497 28.20 4.75 17.52
CA PRO A 497 29.03 3.68 17.00
C PRO A 497 28.38 2.31 17.22
N CYS A 498 28.65 1.36 16.33
CA CYS A 498 28.19 -0.01 16.48
C CYS A 498 28.92 -0.71 17.65
N ILE A 499 28.17 -1.12 18.65
CA ILE A 499 28.69 -1.85 19.81
C ILE A 499 27.90 -3.15 19.93
N GLN A 500 28.61 -4.28 19.91
CA GLN A 500 28.02 -5.63 19.97
C GLN A 500 26.90 -5.85 18.92
N GLY A 501 27.10 -5.33 17.71
CA GLY A 501 26.14 -5.49 16.61
C GLY A 501 24.90 -4.61 16.70
N ARG A 502 24.87 -3.66 17.64
CA ARG A 502 23.75 -2.72 17.78
C ARG A 502 24.22 -1.28 17.81
N LYS A 503 23.44 -0.41 17.20
CA LYS A 503 23.58 1.05 17.27
C LYS A 503 22.30 1.62 17.85
N SER A 504 22.42 2.75 18.55
CA SER A 504 21.28 3.44 19.14
C SER A 504 21.32 4.92 18.85
N ARG A 505 20.17 5.55 18.88
CA ARG A 505 20.02 7.00 18.82
C ARG A 505 18.95 7.44 19.82
N SER A 506 19.07 8.65 20.28
CA SER A 506 18.15 9.20 21.26
C SER A 506 17.57 10.54 20.81
N ARG A 507 16.47 10.89 21.39
CA ARG A 507 15.84 12.21 21.23
C ARG A 507 15.24 12.63 22.58
N THR A 508 15.02 13.91 22.76
CA THR A 508 14.43 14.45 23.99
C THR A 508 13.11 15.15 23.71
N CYS A 509 12.15 15.05 24.62
CA CYS A 509 10.89 15.74 24.55
C CYS A 509 11.04 17.19 25.03
N ASN A 510 11.68 18.02 24.20
CA ASN A 510 12.09 19.37 24.57
C ASN A 510 11.97 20.41 23.42
N ASN A 511 11.13 20.15 22.42
CA ASN A 511 10.99 21.05 21.28
C ASN A 511 9.52 21.41 20.97
N PRO A 512 8.77 22.08 21.84
CA PRO A 512 9.04 22.47 23.23
C PRO A 512 8.82 21.33 24.24
N PRO A 513 9.21 21.51 25.53
CA PRO A 513 8.79 20.60 26.59
C PRO A 513 7.30 20.79 26.86
N PRO A 514 6.59 19.76 27.32
CA PRO A 514 5.20 19.88 27.70
C PRO A 514 5.06 20.84 28.88
N SER A 515 4.10 21.76 28.81
CA SER A 515 3.86 22.75 29.87
C SER A 515 2.38 23.07 30.01
N GLY A 516 1.99 23.61 31.17
CA GLY A 516 0.61 24.05 31.45
C GLY A 516 -0.44 22.94 31.33
N GLY A 517 -0.10 21.66 31.54
CA GLY A 517 -1.02 20.53 31.34
C GLY A 517 -1.03 19.97 29.90
N GLY A 518 -0.09 20.38 29.05
CA GLY A 518 0.10 19.83 27.72
C GLY A 518 0.51 18.35 27.73
N ARG A 519 0.20 17.64 26.66
CA ARG A 519 0.48 16.21 26.52
C ARG A 519 1.98 15.97 26.37
N ALA A 520 2.46 14.87 26.97
CA ALA A 520 3.81 14.40 26.75
C ALA A 520 4.02 13.95 25.28
N CYS A 521 5.28 13.86 24.86
CA CYS A 521 5.62 13.33 23.55
C CYS A 521 5.17 11.85 23.41
N VAL A 522 4.60 11.50 22.27
CA VAL A 522 4.17 10.13 21.98
C VAL A 522 5.29 9.39 21.25
N GLY A 523 5.55 8.13 21.63
CA GLY A 523 6.58 7.27 21.07
C GLY A 523 7.84 7.23 21.91
N GLU A 524 8.85 6.47 21.46
CA GLU A 524 10.07 6.18 22.22
C GLU A 524 11.11 7.30 22.12
N ALA A 525 11.82 7.52 23.24
CA ALA A 525 12.94 8.45 23.32
C ALA A 525 14.26 7.83 22.82
N LEU A 526 14.35 6.51 22.82
CA LEU A 526 15.52 5.73 22.43
C LEU A 526 15.13 4.75 21.33
N GLU A 527 15.88 4.72 20.25
CA GLU A 527 15.76 3.73 19.19
C GLU A 527 17.04 2.91 19.11
N SER A 528 16.91 1.58 19.06
CA SER A 528 18.03 0.67 18.90
C SER A 528 17.79 -0.26 17.72
N ARG A 529 18.77 -0.32 16.81
CA ARG A 529 18.75 -1.19 15.62
C ARG A 529 20.01 -2.04 15.53
N THR A 530 19.94 -3.14 14.80
CA THR A 530 21.14 -3.87 14.36
C THR A 530 21.99 -2.97 13.47
N CYS A 531 23.30 -3.14 13.51
CA CYS A 531 24.18 -2.32 12.68
C CYS A 531 24.12 -2.73 11.22
N GLU A 532 24.03 -1.74 10.33
CA GLU A 532 24.18 -1.94 8.89
C GLU A 532 25.55 -2.48 8.51
N ASP A 533 26.58 -2.17 9.35
CA ASP A 533 27.94 -2.64 9.13
C ASP A 533 28.04 -4.16 9.14
N GLN A 534 27.26 -4.85 9.99
CA GLN A 534 27.19 -6.32 9.96
C GLN A 534 26.55 -6.85 8.69
N GLU A 535 25.49 -6.22 8.22
CA GLU A 535 24.85 -6.59 6.96
C GLU A 535 25.77 -6.30 5.78
N LEU A 536 26.46 -5.16 5.77
CA LEU A 536 27.45 -4.84 4.75
C LEU A 536 28.65 -5.81 4.80
N GLU A 537 29.12 -6.20 5.99
CA GLU A 537 30.17 -7.21 6.10
C GLU A 537 29.71 -8.58 5.56
N ARG A 538 28.47 -8.98 5.86
CA ARG A 538 27.86 -10.18 5.26
C ARG A 538 27.80 -10.07 3.74
N LEU A 539 27.34 -8.92 3.22
CA LEU A 539 27.26 -8.66 1.78
C LEU A 539 28.63 -8.64 1.11
N ARG A 540 29.68 -8.18 1.78
CA ARG A 540 31.06 -8.27 1.28
C ARG A 540 31.53 -9.71 1.06
N LEU A 541 30.96 -10.67 1.82
CA LEU A 541 31.25 -12.10 1.63
C LEU A 541 30.46 -12.69 0.47
N ILE A 542 29.26 -12.20 0.23
CA ILE A 542 28.33 -12.73 -0.80
C ILE A 542 28.59 -12.08 -2.15
N GLU A 543 28.75 -10.75 -2.18
CA GLU A 543 28.95 -9.93 -3.38
C GLU A 543 30.27 -9.13 -3.29
N PRO A 544 31.44 -9.77 -3.20
CA PRO A 544 32.71 -9.06 -3.00
C PRO A 544 33.05 -8.11 -4.13
N HIS A 545 32.59 -8.38 -5.36
CA HIS A 545 32.78 -7.51 -6.53
C HIS A 545 32.10 -6.15 -6.40
N CYS A 546 31.15 -6.00 -5.48
CA CYS A 546 30.45 -4.74 -5.21
C CYS A 546 31.28 -3.80 -4.29
N PHE A 547 32.29 -4.32 -3.64
CA PHE A 547 33.14 -3.61 -2.70
C PHE A 547 34.57 -3.58 -3.23
N ASP A 548 34.86 -2.77 -4.19
CA ASP A 548 36.17 -2.72 -4.83
C ASP A 548 37.33 -2.61 -3.84
N THR A 549 38.29 -3.52 -3.98
CA THR A 549 39.63 -3.34 -3.49
C THR A 549 40.50 -2.74 -4.60
N PRO A 550 41.31 -1.68 -4.33
CA PRO A 550 41.98 -0.89 -5.36
C PRO A 550 43.10 -1.59 -6.11
N GLU A 551 43.50 -2.81 -5.77
CA GLU A 551 44.61 -3.50 -6.40
C GLU A 551 44.15 -4.83 -7.01
N ALA A 552 44.36 -5.00 -8.30
CA ALA A 552 44.22 -6.30 -8.97
C ALA A 552 45.20 -7.30 -8.31
N PRO A 553 44.70 -8.40 -7.74
CA PRO A 553 45.58 -9.38 -7.11
C PRO A 553 46.37 -10.05 -8.21
N THR A 554 47.68 -10.14 -8.01
CA THR A 554 48.62 -10.76 -8.92
C THR A 554 48.68 -12.31 -8.78
N GLU A 555 48.03 -12.86 -7.76
CA GLU A 555 48.09 -14.28 -7.42
C GLU A 555 46.69 -14.84 -7.14
N PHE A 556 46.49 -16.10 -7.61
CA PHE A 556 45.18 -16.74 -7.56
C PHE A 556 45.27 -18.11 -6.85
N CYS A 557 44.25 -18.42 -6.05
CA CYS A 557 44.05 -19.78 -5.56
C CYS A 557 43.63 -20.73 -6.70
N SER A 558 43.93 -22.01 -6.56
CA SER A 558 43.31 -23.07 -7.35
C SER A 558 41.78 -23.02 -7.22
N PRO A 559 41.02 -23.63 -8.12
CA PRO A 559 39.58 -23.75 -7.97
C PRO A 559 39.20 -24.30 -6.59
N PRO A 560 38.18 -23.74 -5.93
CA PRO A 560 37.78 -24.20 -4.60
C PRO A 560 37.34 -25.67 -4.65
N PRO A 561 37.55 -26.46 -3.57
CA PRO A 561 37.17 -27.85 -3.52
C PRO A 561 35.67 -28.03 -3.80
N ALA A 562 35.32 -29.05 -4.56
CA ALA A 562 33.93 -29.36 -4.85
C ALA A 562 33.18 -29.80 -3.58
N LEU A 563 32.01 -29.31 -3.33
CA LEU A 563 31.09 -29.75 -2.29
C LEU A 563 30.10 -30.75 -2.89
N GLU A 564 29.98 -31.94 -2.32
CA GLU A 564 29.00 -32.92 -2.80
C GLU A 564 27.57 -32.39 -2.66
N ASN A 565 26.81 -32.45 -3.75
CA ASN A 565 25.46 -31.84 -3.88
C ASN A 565 25.41 -30.35 -3.60
N GLY A 566 26.53 -29.64 -3.80
CA GLY A 566 26.66 -28.21 -3.64
C GLY A 566 27.29 -27.55 -4.86
N PHE A 567 27.28 -26.21 -4.83
CA PHE A 567 27.92 -25.36 -5.82
C PHE A 567 28.44 -24.11 -5.13
N ILE A 568 29.30 -23.36 -5.80
CA ILE A 568 29.90 -22.13 -5.28
C ILE A 568 29.27 -20.89 -5.93
N GLN A 569 29.20 -19.81 -5.14
CA GLN A 569 28.77 -18.49 -5.58
C GLN A 569 29.79 -17.43 -5.14
N PRO A 570 30.16 -16.47 -6.00
CA PRO A 570 29.85 -16.42 -7.44
C PRO A 570 30.64 -17.49 -8.24
N THR A 571 30.12 -17.89 -9.39
CA THR A 571 30.85 -18.71 -10.35
C THR A 571 31.94 -17.83 -10.99
N ALA A 572 33.16 -17.93 -10.52
CA ALA A 572 34.30 -17.22 -11.05
C ALA A 572 35.29 -18.18 -11.73
N SER A 573 35.98 -17.70 -12.74
CA SER A 573 37.06 -18.45 -13.42
C SER A 573 38.42 -18.27 -12.75
N SER A 574 38.58 -17.29 -11.83
CA SER A 574 39.79 -17.02 -11.08
C SER A 574 39.48 -16.54 -9.67
N PHE A 575 40.31 -16.93 -8.70
CA PHE A 575 40.10 -16.70 -7.29
C PHE A 575 41.31 -16.01 -6.66
N PRO A 576 41.31 -14.65 -6.64
CA PRO A 576 42.44 -13.91 -6.08
C PRO A 576 42.64 -14.13 -4.58
N ALA A 577 43.87 -13.97 -4.11
CA ALA A 577 44.18 -14.03 -2.68
C ALA A 577 43.34 -13.01 -1.89
N GLY A 578 42.68 -13.48 -0.86
CA GLY A 578 41.75 -12.70 -0.02
C GLY A 578 40.29 -12.79 -0.42
N GLN A 579 39.97 -13.36 -1.59
CA GLN A 579 38.59 -13.56 -2.03
C GLN A 579 37.89 -14.65 -1.21
N ASN A 580 36.61 -14.40 -0.93
CA ASN A 580 35.75 -15.40 -0.34
C ASN A 580 34.79 -15.96 -1.40
N VAL A 581 34.47 -17.24 -1.28
CA VAL A 581 33.38 -17.90 -2.02
C VAL A 581 32.40 -18.47 -1.04
N VAL A 582 31.14 -18.50 -1.42
CA VAL A 582 30.07 -19.06 -0.58
C VAL A 582 29.56 -20.33 -1.24
N TYR A 583 29.51 -21.41 -0.47
CA TYR A 583 28.91 -22.65 -0.94
C TYR A 583 27.41 -22.61 -0.70
N ALA A 584 26.68 -23.08 -1.67
CA ALA A 584 25.25 -23.34 -1.60
C ALA A 584 24.96 -24.77 -1.99
N CYS A 585 23.90 -25.33 -1.45
CA CYS A 585 23.47 -26.68 -1.82
C CYS A 585 22.52 -26.67 -3.02
N GLN A 586 22.55 -27.75 -3.79
CA GLN A 586 21.56 -27.98 -4.83
C GLN A 586 20.16 -28.07 -4.24
N GLU A 587 19.18 -27.91 -5.08
CA GLU A 587 17.77 -28.03 -4.69
C GLU A 587 17.48 -29.36 -3.98
N GLY A 588 16.74 -29.26 -2.87
CA GLY A 588 16.44 -30.42 -2.03
C GLY A 588 17.47 -30.74 -0.94
N TYR A 589 18.53 -29.95 -0.85
CA TYR A 589 19.56 -30.10 0.17
C TYR A 589 19.73 -28.81 0.98
N THR A 590 20.03 -28.92 2.27
CA THR A 590 20.34 -27.79 3.15
C THR A 590 21.79 -27.89 3.61
N LEU A 591 22.46 -26.74 3.60
CA LEU A 591 23.85 -26.67 4.04
C LEU A 591 23.94 -26.70 5.57
N VAL A 592 24.80 -27.56 6.07
CA VAL A 592 25.15 -27.65 7.50
C VAL A 592 26.63 -27.32 7.62
N GLY A 593 26.95 -26.33 8.45
CA GLY A 593 28.31 -25.80 8.63
C GLY A 593 28.45 -24.36 8.14
N ASP A 594 29.66 -23.82 8.14
CA ASP A 594 29.94 -22.46 7.66
C ASP A 594 30.07 -22.49 6.11
N PRO A 595 29.23 -21.75 5.37
CA PRO A 595 29.24 -21.77 3.92
C PRO A 595 30.43 -21.04 3.29
N VAL A 596 31.25 -20.33 4.05
CA VAL A 596 32.28 -19.43 3.53
C VAL A 596 33.63 -20.14 3.43
N ALA A 597 34.24 -20.08 2.25
CA ALA A 597 35.64 -20.44 2.06
C ALA A 597 36.43 -19.21 1.62
N LYS A 598 37.60 -19.01 2.19
CA LYS A 598 38.49 -17.89 1.92
C LYS A 598 39.76 -18.33 1.25
N CYS A 599 40.14 -17.66 0.16
CA CYS A 599 41.45 -17.81 -0.44
C CYS A 599 42.49 -17.09 0.43
N GLY A 600 43.33 -17.85 1.12
CA GLY A 600 44.37 -17.30 1.99
C GLY A 600 45.46 -16.57 1.20
N LYS A 601 46.33 -15.79 1.88
CA LYS A 601 47.51 -15.18 1.28
C LYS A 601 48.56 -16.19 0.84
N ASP A 602 48.43 -17.40 1.39
CA ASP A 602 49.24 -18.60 1.04
C ASP A 602 48.70 -19.37 -0.17
N LEU A 603 47.70 -18.80 -0.86
CA LEU A 603 47.00 -19.39 -1.98
C LEU A 603 46.29 -20.70 -1.68
N ARG A 604 46.03 -21.00 -0.41
CA ARG A 604 45.26 -22.16 0.04
C ARG A 604 43.87 -21.73 0.53
N TRP A 605 42.90 -22.60 0.25
CA TRP A 605 41.54 -22.38 0.73
C TRP A 605 41.44 -22.66 2.23
N GLN A 606 40.96 -21.68 2.98
CA GLN A 606 40.55 -21.81 4.36
C GLN A 606 39.07 -22.15 4.39
N ILE A 607 38.75 -23.39 4.70
CA ILE A 607 37.39 -23.95 4.63
C ILE A 607 37.05 -24.61 5.94
N ALA A 608 35.91 -24.25 6.52
CA ALA A 608 35.32 -24.95 7.66
C ALA A 608 34.63 -26.25 7.22
N ALA A 609 34.44 -27.18 8.14
CA ALA A 609 33.68 -28.39 7.83
C ALA A 609 32.24 -28.04 7.44
N MET A 610 31.83 -28.44 6.26
CA MET A 610 30.47 -28.23 5.75
C MET A 610 29.99 -29.44 4.94
N SER A 611 28.67 -29.61 4.88
CA SER A 611 28.02 -30.68 4.06
C SER A 611 26.63 -30.26 3.62
N CYS A 612 26.23 -30.73 2.45
CA CYS A 612 24.85 -30.61 1.97
C CYS A 612 24.04 -31.83 2.39
N GLN A 613 23.14 -31.64 3.36
CA GLN A 613 22.25 -32.70 3.84
C GLN A 613 20.92 -32.62 3.11
N LYS A 614 20.44 -33.80 2.66
CA LYS A 614 19.16 -33.91 1.97
C LYS A 614 18.02 -33.53 2.91
N THR A 615 17.18 -32.60 2.49
CA THR A 615 16.04 -32.08 3.30
C THR A 615 14.72 -32.17 2.55
N ALA A 616 14.73 -32.67 1.33
CA ALA A 616 13.54 -32.77 0.49
C ALA A 616 13.53 -34.07 -0.29
N CYS A 617 12.35 -34.53 -0.72
CA CYS A 617 12.20 -35.62 -1.65
C CYS A 617 12.40 -35.14 -3.08
N VAL A 618 13.12 -35.89 -3.86
CA VAL A 618 13.26 -35.72 -5.32
C VAL A 618 12.45 -36.79 -6.00
N LEU A 619 11.81 -36.47 -7.12
CA LEU A 619 11.11 -37.48 -7.93
C LEU A 619 12.13 -38.47 -8.53
N PRO A 620 11.86 -39.80 -8.48
CA PRO A 620 12.65 -40.75 -9.25
C PRO A 620 12.46 -40.48 -10.74
N ALA A 621 13.37 -40.97 -11.55
CA ALA A 621 13.19 -40.95 -13.00
C ALA A 621 11.89 -41.69 -13.35
N LEU A 622 10.84 -40.97 -13.65
CA LEU A 622 9.55 -41.49 -14.09
C LEU A 622 9.58 -41.57 -15.62
N GLY A 623 8.98 -42.64 -16.19
CA GLY A 623 8.85 -42.77 -17.65
C GLY A 623 8.04 -41.59 -18.25
N GLU A 624 8.18 -41.39 -19.58
CA GLU A 624 7.51 -40.32 -20.32
C GLU A 624 5.97 -40.37 -20.26
N ASP A 625 5.43 -41.50 -19.83
CA ASP A 625 3.99 -41.71 -19.69
C ASP A 625 3.37 -41.07 -18.45
N PHE A 626 4.17 -40.61 -17.49
CA PHE A 626 3.66 -40.01 -16.25
C PHE A 626 3.61 -38.49 -16.32
N ARG A 627 2.53 -37.93 -15.79
CA ARG A 627 2.40 -36.53 -15.47
C ARG A 627 2.36 -36.38 -13.96
N VAL A 628 3.03 -35.33 -13.45
CA VAL A 628 3.22 -35.09 -12.03
C VAL A 628 2.65 -33.73 -11.69
N GLU A 629 1.79 -33.66 -10.67
CA GLU A 629 1.23 -32.38 -10.18
C GLU A 629 1.36 -32.30 -8.66
N PRO A 630 1.88 -31.17 -8.14
CA PRO A 630 2.55 -30.08 -8.84
C PRO A 630 3.93 -30.54 -9.35
N GLN A 631 4.33 -30.07 -10.53
CA GLN A 631 5.65 -30.37 -11.06
C GLN A 631 6.69 -29.45 -10.43
N LYS A 632 7.57 -30.02 -9.61
CA LYS A 632 8.68 -29.34 -8.94
C LYS A 632 9.93 -30.20 -9.04
N SER A 633 11.09 -29.56 -8.92
CA SER A 633 12.37 -30.25 -8.84
C SER A 633 12.56 -30.98 -7.50
N PHE A 634 11.94 -30.49 -6.42
CA PHE A 634 11.98 -31.12 -5.10
C PHE A 634 10.69 -30.80 -4.30
N TYR A 635 10.44 -31.59 -3.26
CA TYR A 635 9.25 -31.51 -2.42
C TYR A 635 9.65 -31.59 -0.94
N THR A 636 9.15 -30.65 -0.14
CA THR A 636 9.45 -30.63 1.30
C THR A 636 8.68 -31.72 2.05
N ILE A 637 9.14 -32.04 3.26
CA ILE A 637 8.46 -33.01 4.12
C ILE A 637 7.01 -32.56 4.35
N GLY A 638 6.06 -33.46 4.13
CA GLY A 638 4.64 -33.19 4.22
C GLY A 638 3.99 -32.72 2.92
N GLU A 639 4.74 -32.43 1.87
CA GLU A 639 4.17 -32.14 0.56
C GLU A 639 3.72 -33.41 -0.15
N ARG A 640 2.62 -33.26 -0.89
CA ARG A 640 2.05 -34.34 -1.70
C ARG A 640 2.27 -34.09 -3.18
N VAL A 641 2.45 -35.18 -3.91
CA VAL A 641 2.49 -35.18 -5.37
C VAL A 641 1.45 -36.17 -5.87
N VAL A 642 0.79 -35.83 -6.97
CA VAL A 642 -0.16 -36.70 -7.65
C VAL A 642 0.45 -37.11 -8.98
N LEU A 643 0.46 -38.43 -9.25
CA LEU A 643 0.83 -38.99 -10.53
C LEU A 643 -0.42 -39.23 -11.37
N SER A 644 -0.34 -38.91 -12.64
CA SER A 644 -1.36 -39.20 -13.64
C SER A 644 -0.66 -39.73 -14.91
N CYS A 645 -1.39 -40.46 -15.72
CA CYS A 645 -0.88 -40.94 -16.98
C CYS A 645 -1.20 -40.01 -18.15
N GLY A 646 -0.39 -40.05 -19.20
CA GLY A 646 -0.66 -39.32 -20.43
C GLY A 646 -1.99 -39.75 -21.09
N ALA A 647 -2.46 -38.93 -22.06
CA ALA A 647 -3.76 -39.11 -22.69
C ALA A 647 -3.97 -40.55 -23.19
N GLY A 648 -5.10 -41.17 -22.79
CA GLY A 648 -5.49 -42.49 -23.20
C GLY A 648 -4.92 -43.65 -22.36
N LYS A 649 -4.19 -43.35 -21.27
CA LYS A 649 -3.66 -44.38 -20.36
C LYS A 649 -4.24 -44.21 -18.96
N LEU A 650 -4.48 -45.32 -18.26
CA LEU A 650 -4.94 -45.37 -16.88
C LEU A 650 -3.79 -45.69 -15.93
N LEU A 651 -3.82 -45.07 -14.73
CA LEU A 651 -2.86 -45.31 -13.67
C LEU A 651 -3.34 -46.51 -12.82
N GLU A 652 -2.52 -47.53 -12.76
CA GLU A 652 -2.70 -48.63 -11.82
C GLU A 652 -1.74 -48.47 -10.66
N GLY A 653 -2.28 -48.45 -9.44
CA GLY A 653 -1.53 -48.20 -8.23
C GLY A 653 -1.86 -46.86 -7.56
N PRO A 654 -1.14 -46.50 -6.51
CA PRO A 654 -1.39 -45.22 -5.81
C PRO A 654 -1.14 -44.03 -6.72
N ALA A 655 -2.11 -43.09 -6.71
CA ALA A 655 -2.00 -41.84 -7.47
C ALA A 655 -1.37 -40.71 -6.66
N SER A 656 -1.39 -40.78 -5.33
CA SER A 656 -0.92 -39.70 -4.45
C SER A 656 0.20 -40.20 -3.54
N PHE A 657 1.26 -39.42 -3.47
CA PHE A 657 2.48 -39.75 -2.73
C PHE A 657 2.84 -38.58 -1.81
N LEU A 658 3.20 -38.89 -0.58
CA LEU A 658 3.59 -37.93 0.44
C LEU A 658 5.12 -38.01 0.64
N CYS A 659 5.79 -36.86 0.69
CA CYS A 659 7.18 -36.81 1.13
C CYS A 659 7.24 -37.02 2.64
N GLY A 660 7.66 -38.21 3.08
CA GLY A 660 7.73 -38.55 4.50
C GLY A 660 8.93 -37.94 5.21
N SER A 661 8.93 -38.01 6.53
CA SER A 661 10.02 -37.50 7.39
C SER A 661 11.36 -38.20 7.17
N SER A 662 11.37 -39.37 6.59
CA SER A 662 12.57 -40.13 6.16
C SER A 662 13.08 -39.68 4.79
N LEU A 663 12.54 -38.62 4.19
CA LEU A 663 12.84 -38.11 2.84
C LEU A 663 12.63 -39.18 1.74
N LYS A 664 11.71 -40.10 1.98
CA LYS A 664 11.23 -41.10 1.02
C LYS A 664 9.76 -40.86 0.75
N TRP A 665 9.37 -41.24 -0.47
CA TRP A 665 7.97 -41.14 -0.86
C TRP A 665 7.14 -42.23 -0.18
N GLN A 666 6.00 -41.89 0.32
CA GLN A 666 5.03 -42.80 0.97
C GLN A 666 3.69 -42.72 0.22
N PRO A 667 3.22 -43.84 -0.35
CA PRO A 667 3.91 -45.12 -0.61
C PRO A 667 5.08 -44.99 -1.60
N GLU A 668 5.87 -46.03 -1.81
CA GLU A 668 6.96 -45.99 -2.81
C GLU A 668 6.40 -45.79 -4.23
N MET A 669 6.96 -44.85 -5.00
CA MET A 669 6.49 -44.51 -6.35
C MET A 669 6.67 -45.65 -7.39
N LYS A 670 7.48 -46.63 -7.09
CA LYS A 670 7.66 -47.78 -7.97
C LYS A 670 6.44 -48.69 -8.10
N ALA A 671 5.43 -48.51 -7.27
CA ALA A 671 4.22 -49.30 -7.25
C ALA A 671 3.13 -48.86 -8.25
N SER A 672 3.38 -47.83 -9.06
CA SER A 672 2.38 -47.25 -9.98
C SER A 672 2.81 -47.45 -11.44
N HIS A 673 1.90 -47.89 -12.29
CA HIS A 673 2.11 -48.14 -13.71
C HIS A 673 1.01 -47.48 -14.57
N CYS A 674 1.39 -47.05 -15.77
CA CYS A 674 0.44 -46.54 -16.76
C CYS A 674 0.13 -47.64 -17.77
N HIS A 675 -1.14 -48.03 -17.95
CA HIS A 675 -1.57 -49.01 -18.95
C HIS A 675 -2.72 -48.47 -19.81
N VAL A 676 -2.88 -49.04 -21.02
CA VAL A 676 -3.97 -48.71 -21.93
C VAL A 676 -5.24 -49.45 -21.47
N PRO A 677 -6.36 -48.79 -21.24
CA PRO A 677 -7.56 -49.45 -20.74
C PRO A 677 -8.19 -50.33 -21.77
N VAL A 678 -8.55 -51.58 -21.40
CA VAL A 678 -9.49 -52.43 -22.13
C VAL A 678 -10.89 -51.97 -21.76
N PRO A 679 -11.81 -51.76 -22.70
CA PRO A 679 -13.07 -51.08 -22.46
C PRO A 679 -13.98 -51.87 -21.50
N ALA A 680 -14.19 -51.39 -20.31
CA ALA A 680 -15.22 -51.80 -19.40
C ALA A 680 -15.90 -50.59 -18.78
N ARG A 681 -17.20 -50.52 -19.03
CA ARG A 681 -18.28 -49.75 -18.38
C ARG A 681 -17.93 -48.54 -17.48
N GLU A 682 -18.52 -47.44 -17.90
CA GLU A 682 -18.60 -46.16 -17.18
C GLU A 682 -18.87 -46.33 -15.67
N SER A 683 -18.01 -45.73 -14.87
CA SER A 683 -18.31 -45.29 -13.53
C SER A 683 -17.83 -43.85 -13.37
N GLU A 684 -18.76 -42.99 -13.04
CA GLU A 684 -18.61 -41.54 -12.88
C GLU A 684 -17.41 -41.15 -12.02
N LEU A 685 -16.53 -40.29 -12.56
CA LEU A 685 -15.52 -39.57 -11.83
C LEU A 685 -16.19 -38.32 -11.22
N THR A 686 -16.45 -38.38 -9.92
CA THR A 686 -16.82 -37.20 -9.14
C THR A 686 -15.61 -36.27 -8.98
N GLU A 687 -15.68 -35.07 -9.54
CA GLU A 687 -14.76 -33.97 -9.23
C GLU A 687 -14.79 -33.65 -7.73
N PRO A 688 -13.67 -33.24 -7.11
CA PRO A 688 -13.65 -32.84 -5.69
C PRO A 688 -14.55 -31.62 -5.49
N LYS A 689 -15.66 -31.79 -4.76
CA LYS A 689 -16.56 -30.70 -4.37
C LYS A 689 -15.93 -29.87 -3.27
N CYS A 690 -15.71 -28.57 -3.56
CA CYS A 690 -15.31 -27.59 -2.54
C CYS A 690 -16.52 -27.20 -1.69
N PRO A 691 -16.30 -26.82 -0.39
CA PRO A 691 -17.34 -26.25 0.44
C PRO A 691 -17.97 -25.00 -0.21
N PRO A 692 -19.23 -24.67 0.09
CA PRO A 692 -19.96 -23.56 -0.53
C PRO A 692 -19.26 -22.18 -0.48
N TRP A 693 -18.41 -21.93 0.54
CA TRP A 693 -17.63 -20.71 0.71
C TRP A 693 -16.25 -20.74 0.04
N GLN A 694 -15.95 -21.83 -0.67
CA GLN A 694 -14.71 -21.99 -1.43
C GLN A 694 -15.04 -22.30 -2.89
N LYS A 695 -14.11 -22.00 -3.77
CA LYS A 695 -14.16 -22.34 -5.20
C LYS A 695 -12.97 -23.15 -5.59
N LEU A 696 -13.16 -24.03 -6.55
CA LEU A 696 -12.06 -24.81 -7.10
C LEU A 696 -11.19 -23.91 -7.97
N LEU A 697 -9.95 -23.71 -7.56
CA LEU A 697 -8.94 -22.96 -8.31
C LEU A 697 -7.69 -23.84 -8.43
N HIS A 698 -7.32 -24.23 -9.65
CA HIS A 698 -6.20 -25.14 -9.91
C HIS A 698 -6.23 -26.39 -9.04
N SER A 699 -7.38 -27.09 -9.04
CA SER A 699 -7.62 -28.31 -8.26
C SER A 699 -7.47 -28.18 -6.74
N LYS A 700 -7.49 -26.96 -6.20
CA LYS A 700 -7.55 -26.67 -4.77
C LYS A 700 -8.74 -25.76 -4.44
N CYS A 701 -9.34 -25.99 -3.29
CA CYS A 701 -10.39 -25.10 -2.79
C CYS A 701 -9.75 -23.82 -2.24
N ALA A 702 -10.09 -22.68 -2.83
CA ALA A 702 -9.69 -21.34 -2.39
C ALA A 702 -10.90 -20.58 -1.85
N CYS A 703 -10.71 -19.70 -0.88
CA CYS A 703 -11.80 -18.88 -0.34
C CYS A 703 -12.45 -18.06 -1.46
N LYS A 704 -13.77 -18.07 -1.51
CA LYS A 704 -14.55 -17.16 -2.35
C LYS A 704 -14.40 -15.72 -1.86
N MET A 705 -14.77 -14.77 -2.69
CA MET A 705 -15.00 -13.39 -2.25
C MET A 705 -16.45 -13.25 -1.75
N PRO A 706 -16.74 -12.31 -0.81
CA PRO A 706 -18.09 -12.16 -0.25
C PRO A 706 -19.21 -11.93 -1.27
N TYR A 707 -18.87 -11.39 -2.45
CA TYR A 707 -19.82 -11.19 -3.54
C TYR A 707 -20.05 -12.43 -4.42
N GLU A 708 -19.19 -13.45 -4.28
CA GLU A 708 -19.32 -14.73 -5.00
C GLU A 708 -20.23 -15.74 -4.23
N CYS A 709 -20.68 -15.36 -3.03
CA CYS A 709 -21.66 -16.15 -2.28
C CYS A 709 -23.02 -16.10 -2.97
N GLY A 710 -23.58 -17.27 -3.23
CA GLY A 710 -24.96 -17.41 -3.64
C GLY A 710 -25.96 -17.06 -2.51
N PRO A 711 -27.25 -17.23 -2.75
CA PRO A 711 -28.28 -17.10 -1.72
C PRO A 711 -27.99 -18.05 -0.54
N SER A 712 -28.01 -17.51 0.66
CA SER A 712 -27.67 -18.23 1.89
C SER A 712 -28.38 -17.58 3.08
N LEU A 713 -28.60 -18.32 4.18
CA LEU A 713 -29.37 -17.88 5.32
C LEU A 713 -28.68 -16.71 6.04
N ASP A 714 -29.45 -15.66 6.38
CA ASP A 714 -28.93 -14.49 7.11
C ASP A 714 -28.85 -14.77 8.61
N VAL A 715 -27.78 -14.36 9.24
CA VAL A 715 -27.51 -14.41 10.68
C VAL A 715 -26.95 -13.08 11.17
N CYS A 716 -27.16 -12.77 12.45
CA CYS A 716 -26.49 -11.65 13.10
C CYS A 716 -25.09 -12.06 13.56
N ALA A 717 -24.08 -11.30 13.16
CA ALA A 717 -22.71 -11.58 13.55
C ALA A 717 -22.00 -10.31 14.06
N GLN A 718 -21.28 -10.43 15.16
CA GLN A 718 -20.47 -9.37 15.75
C GLN A 718 -19.03 -9.49 15.27
N ASN A 719 -18.52 -8.44 14.68
CA ASN A 719 -17.11 -8.34 14.31
C ASN A 719 -16.25 -8.15 15.58
N GLU A 720 -15.30 -9.04 15.82
CA GLU A 720 -14.46 -8.99 17.02
C GLU A 720 -13.58 -7.73 17.09
N ALA A 721 -13.18 -7.16 15.95
CA ALA A 721 -12.28 -6.02 15.89
C ALA A 721 -12.95 -4.69 16.27
N ASN A 722 -14.22 -4.47 15.85
CA ASN A 722 -14.93 -3.20 16.07
C ASN A 722 -16.20 -3.33 16.90
N LYS A 723 -16.51 -4.53 17.39
CA LYS A 723 -17.70 -4.88 18.20
C LYS A 723 -19.05 -4.54 17.54
N LYS A 724 -19.05 -4.22 16.24
CA LYS A 724 -20.27 -3.92 15.51
C LYS A 724 -21.01 -5.18 15.12
N ILE A 725 -22.32 -5.23 15.38
CA ILE A 725 -23.19 -6.33 14.97
C ILE A 725 -23.80 -5.96 13.61
N ILE A 726 -23.74 -6.90 12.68
CA ILE A 726 -24.24 -6.75 11.31
C ILE A 726 -24.93 -8.03 10.85
N ALA A 727 -25.93 -7.90 9.98
CA ALA A 727 -26.53 -9.03 9.29
C ALA A 727 -25.61 -9.50 8.17
N LEU A 728 -25.30 -10.78 8.13
CA LEU A 728 -24.49 -11.44 7.10
C LEU A 728 -25.13 -12.75 6.71
N THR A 729 -25.00 -13.18 5.46
CA THR A 729 -25.34 -14.56 5.10
C THR A 729 -24.28 -15.51 5.64
N ILE A 730 -24.67 -16.75 5.95
CA ILE A 730 -23.76 -17.78 6.47
C ILE A 730 -22.56 -17.98 5.52
N CYS A 731 -22.79 -18.03 4.21
CA CYS A 731 -21.70 -18.10 3.23
C CYS A 731 -20.71 -16.91 3.35
N LYS A 732 -21.22 -15.68 3.47
CA LYS A 732 -20.36 -14.50 3.65
C LYS A 732 -19.59 -14.53 4.96
N LEU A 733 -20.22 -15.04 6.03
CA LEU A 733 -19.56 -15.20 7.32
C LEU A 733 -18.40 -16.18 7.23
N GLN A 734 -18.63 -17.35 6.62
CA GLN A 734 -17.60 -18.37 6.37
C GLN A 734 -16.47 -17.86 5.46
N VAL A 735 -16.81 -17.09 4.44
CA VAL A 735 -15.81 -16.44 3.58
C VAL A 735 -14.96 -15.45 4.38
N MET A 736 -15.57 -14.64 5.25
CA MET A 736 -14.84 -13.70 6.10
C MET A 736 -13.89 -14.42 7.06
N GLU A 737 -14.32 -15.53 7.66
CA GLU A 737 -13.45 -16.37 8.50
C GLU A 737 -12.34 -17.02 7.69
N CYS A 738 -12.64 -17.50 6.50
CA CYS A 738 -11.67 -18.10 5.57
C CYS A 738 -10.54 -17.12 5.19
N VAL A 739 -10.84 -15.82 5.10
CA VAL A 739 -9.84 -14.76 4.85
C VAL A 739 -9.26 -14.15 6.14
N GLY A 740 -9.47 -14.79 7.29
CA GLY A 740 -8.84 -14.43 8.56
C GLY A 740 -9.53 -13.33 9.36
N ARG A 741 -10.76 -12.94 9.03
CA ARG A 741 -11.55 -12.01 9.83
C ARG A 741 -12.40 -12.79 10.84
N LYS A 742 -12.31 -12.42 12.10
CA LYS A 742 -13.03 -13.11 13.18
C LYS A 742 -14.38 -12.45 13.47
N PHE A 743 -15.41 -13.28 13.49
CA PHE A 743 -16.77 -12.90 13.87
C PHE A 743 -17.32 -13.89 14.90
N THR A 744 -18.20 -13.42 15.78
CA THR A 744 -18.97 -14.26 16.70
C THR A 744 -20.44 -14.11 16.37
N LEU A 745 -21.19 -15.21 16.39
CA LEU A 745 -22.64 -15.16 16.22
C LEU A 745 -23.29 -14.36 17.36
N ALA A 746 -24.26 -13.54 17.01
CA ALA A 746 -25.07 -12.76 17.94
C ALA A 746 -26.54 -13.17 17.84
N ALA A 747 -27.34 -12.87 18.86
CA ALA A 747 -28.75 -13.20 18.85
C ALA A 747 -29.47 -12.58 17.62
N ASP A 748 -30.39 -13.32 17.02
CA ASP A 748 -31.10 -12.92 15.80
C ASP A 748 -31.88 -11.60 15.93
N ASN A 749 -32.23 -11.20 17.15
CA ASN A 749 -32.85 -9.92 17.46
C ASN A 749 -31.87 -8.74 17.61
N SER A 750 -30.58 -9.00 17.56
CA SER A 750 -29.53 -7.98 17.74
C SER A 750 -29.18 -7.20 16.46
N CYS A 751 -29.70 -7.61 15.31
CA CYS A 751 -29.59 -6.91 14.04
C CYS A 751 -30.91 -7.05 13.24
N SER A 752 -31.10 -6.19 12.21
CA SER A 752 -32.26 -6.26 11.32
C SER A 752 -32.01 -7.31 10.24
N LEU A 753 -32.58 -8.50 10.39
CA LEU A 753 -32.56 -9.53 9.34
C LEU A 753 -33.56 -9.17 8.24
N PRO A 754 -33.21 -9.37 6.94
CA PRO A 754 -34.11 -9.12 5.83
C PRO A 754 -35.33 -10.05 5.91
N LYS A 755 -36.54 -9.51 5.88
CA LYS A 755 -37.76 -10.31 5.77
C LYS A 755 -37.99 -10.70 4.31
N SER A 756 -38.13 -11.99 4.05
CA SER A 756 -38.51 -12.51 2.74
C SER A 756 -40.01 -12.24 2.51
N THR A 757 -40.34 -11.27 1.66
CA THR A 757 -41.71 -11.07 1.19
C THR A 757 -41.71 -10.58 -0.26
N GLY A 758 -42.43 -11.30 -1.14
CA GLY A 758 -42.89 -10.80 -2.42
C GLY A 758 -41.85 -10.66 -3.52
N LYS A 759 -40.85 -11.52 -3.57
CA LYS A 759 -39.86 -11.55 -4.66
C LYS A 759 -40.43 -12.26 -5.89
N THR A 760 -40.11 -11.78 -7.09
CA THR A 760 -40.41 -12.47 -8.35
C THR A 760 -39.62 -13.79 -8.43
N CYS A 761 -40.11 -14.74 -9.19
CA CYS A 761 -39.58 -16.11 -9.31
C CYS A 761 -38.08 -16.16 -9.68
N ASP A 762 -37.51 -15.14 -10.29
CA ASP A 762 -36.10 -15.07 -10.64
C ASP A 762 -35.16 -14.88 -9.43
N ALA A 763 -35.72 -14.65 -8.24
CA ALA A 763 -34.96 -14.33 -7.03
C ALA A 763 -35.30 -15.20 -5.82
N CYS A 764 -35.88 -16.40 -6.02
CA CYS A 764 -36.22 -17.32 -4.93
C CYS A 764 -34.98 -17.84 -4.22
N LEU A 765 -35.04 -17.91 -2.90
CA LEU A 765 -33.97 -18.41 -2.04
C LEU A 765 -33.96 -19.95 -2.03
N LEU A 766 -32.93 -20.54 -1.46
CA LEU A 766 -32.75 -22.00 -1.41
C LEU A 766 -33.94 -22.73 -0.77
N TRP A 767 -34.62 -22.13 0.22
CA TRP A 767 -35.78 -22.60 0.93
C TRP A 767 -37.12 -22.11 0.37
N GLU A 768 -37.08 -21.47 -0.79
CA GLU A 768 -38.26 -20.99 -1.51
C GLU A 768 -38.36 -21.68 -2.86
N LYS A 769 -39.56 -21.81 -3.38
CA LYS A 769 -39.84 -22.27 -4.72
C LYS A 769 -40.75 -21.26 -5.45
N CYS A 770 -40.63 -21.21 -6.76
CA CYS A 770 -41.53 -20.39 -7.57
C CYS A 770 -42.90 -21.01 -7.61
N ASP A 771 -43.92 -20.23 -7.28
CA ASP A 771 -45.31 -20.57 -7.53
C ASP A 771 -45.72 -20.00 -8.88
N GLU A 772 -45.78 -20.84 -9.92
CA GLU A 772 -46.06 -20.44 -11.28
C GLU A 772 -47.36 -19.64 -11.48
N PRO A 773 -48.48 -19.96 -10.74
CA PRO A 773 -49.70 -19.19 -10.85
C PRO A 773 -49.64 -17.77 -10.34
N SER A 774 -48.89 -17.52 -9.24
CA SER A 774 -48.76 -16.19 -8.63
C SER A 774 -47.52 -15.42 -9.10
N GLY A 775 -46.54 -16.08 -9.72
CA GLY A 775 -45.27 -15.50 -10.13
C GLY A 775 -44.38 -15.05 -8.94
N THR A 776 -44.62 -15.56 -7.73
CA THR A 776 -43.94 -15.18 -6.50
C THR A 776 -43.28 -16.37 -5.84
N CYS A 777 -42.25 -16.12 -5.02
CA CYS A 777 -41.57 -17.13 -4.26
C CYS A 777 -42.42 -17.53 -3.03
N VAL A 778 -42.62 -18.85 -2.81
CA VAL A 778 -43.29 -19.44 -1.66
C VAL A 778 -42.36 -20.39 -0.91
N CYS A 779 -42.59 -20.61 0.40
CA CYS A 779 -41.75 -21.51 1.18
C CYS A 779 -41.86 -22.95 0.64
N ARG A 780 -40.73 -23.66 0.60
CA ARG A 780 -40.68 -25.10 0.32
C ARG A 780 -41.24 -25.90 1.50
N GLU A 781 -41.51 -27.17 1.26
CA GLU A 781 -41.69 -28.16 2.34
C GLU A 781 -40.31 -28.73 2.77
N ALA A 782 -40.13 -29.11 4.05
CA ALA A 782 -38.87 -29.63 4.55
C ALA A 782 -38.34 -30.85 3.78
N ALA A 783 -39.27 -31.72 3.30
CA ALA A 783 -38.93 -32.88 2.45
C ALA A 783 -38.34 -32.48 1.09
N GLU A 784 -38.59 -31.29 0.59
CA GLU A 784 -38.07 -30.80 -0.70
C GLU A 784 -36.62 -30.26 -0.58
N CYS A 785 -36.06 -30.25 0.64
CA CYS A 785 -34.66 -29.88 0.88
C CYS A 785 -33.68 -31.07 0.68
N GLU A 786 -34.18 -32.32 0.58
CA GLU A 786 -33.32 -33.46 0.28
C GLU A 786 -32.60 -33.31 -1.07
N GLY A 787 -31.26 -33.42 -1.05
CA GLY A 787 -30.44 -33.28 -2.24
C GLY A 787 -30.08 -31.83 -2.63
N GLN A 788 -30.54 -30.84 -1.90
CA GLN A 788 -30.12 -29.44 -2.11
C GLN A 788 -28.74 -29.20 -1.49
N GLU A 789 -27.87 -28.53 -2.24
CA GLU A 789 -26.53 -28.15 -1.77
C GLU A 789 -26.64 -26.98 -0.78
N GLY A 790 -26.45 -27.25 0.51
CA GLY A 790 -26.45 -26.24 1.58
C GLY A 790 -25.54 -26.67 2.73
N MET A 791 -25.24 -25.72 3.60
CA MET A 791 -24.41 -26.01 4.79
C MET A 791 -25.25 -26.61 5.90
N SER A 792 -24.64 -27.50 6.71
CA SER A 792 -25.25 -27.99 7.94
C SER A 792 -24.89 -27.06 9.09
N ILE A 793 -25.86 -26.56 9.79
CA ILE A 793 -25.76 -25.59 10.89
C ILE A 793 -26.39 -26.13 12.18
N CYS A 794 -25.95 -25.62 13.32
CA CYS A 794 -26.52 -25.93 14.61
C CYS A 794 -27.50 -24.84 15.00
N VAL A 795 -28.73 -25.23 15.26
CA VAL A 795 -29.82 -24.36 15.73
C VAL A 795 -30.28 -24.74 17.12
N GLU A 796 -30.89 -23.81 17.85
CA GLU A 796 -31.49 -24.04 19.16
C GLU A 796 -33.02 -24.12 19.04
N GLU A 797 -33.59 -25.21 19.46
CA GLU A 797 -35.04 -25.49 19.51
C GLU A 797 -35.51 -25.73 20.96
N ALA A 798 -36.82 -25.66 21.24
CA ALA A 798 -37.40 -25.82 22.59
C ALA A 798 -37.01 -27.14 23.29
N GLY A 799 -36.42 -28.11 22.61
CA GLY A 799 -35.98 -29.41 23.11
C GLY A 799 -34.48 -29.65 23.16
N GLY A 800 -33.64 -28.66 22.75
CA GLY A 800 -32.19 -28.81 22.69
C GLY A 800 -31.59 -28.31 21.39
N ARG A 801 -30.32 -28.64 21.14
CA ARG A 801 -29.60 -28.27 19.91
C ARG A 801 -29.76 -29.32 18.83
N ARG A 802 -30.03 -28.93 17.61
CA ARG A 802 -30.22 -29.81 16.47
C ARG A 802 -29.45 -29.33 15.26
N THR A 803 -28.82 -30.26 14.54
CA THR A 803 -28.18 -29.99 13.24
C THR A 803 -29.23 -30.03 12.14
N LEU A 804 -29.37 -28.94 11.40
CA LEU A 804 -30.23 -28.82 10.23
C LEU A 804 -29.41 -28.40 9.02
N SER A 805 -29.87 -28.75 7.82
CA SER A 805 -29.36 -28.11 6.60
C SER A 805 -29.82 -26.66 6.54
N GLU A 806 -29.09 -25.84 5.83
CA GLU A 806 -29.44 -24.44 5.63
C GLU A 806 -30.80 -24.24 4.95
N CYS A 807 -31.14 -25.17 4.05
CA CYS A 807 -32.47 -25.21 3.40
C CYS A 807 -33.57 -25.47 4.44
N GLU A 808 -33.44 -26.52 5.27
CA GLU A 808 -34.44 -26.86 6.31
C GLU A 808 -34.63 -25.72 7.32
N ALA A 809 -33.53 -25.13 7.80
CA ALA A 809 -33.58 -24.00 8.71
C ALA A 809 -34.24 -22.77 8.04
N GLY A 810 -33.98 -22.54 6.77
CA GLY A 810 -34.61 -21.50 5.96
C GLY A 810 -36.09 -21.71 5.77
N VAL A 811 -36.55 -22.97 5.55
CA VAL A 811 -37.97 -23.35 5.45
C VAL A 811 -38.69 -23.05 6.76
N LEU A 812 -38.15 -23.48 7.90
CA LEU A 812 -38.73 -23.24 9.21
C LEU A 812 -38.85 -21.73 9.53
N ARG A 813 -37.82 -20.94 9.22
CA ARG A 813 -37.90 -19.46 9.34
C ARG A 813 -38.92 -18.85 8.38
N CYS A 814 -39.00 -19.35 7.16
CA CYS A 814 -39.97 -18.90 6.16
C CYS A 814 -41.40 -19.15 6.61
N GLN A 815 -41.63 -20.24 7.34
CA GLN A 815 -42.91 -20.60 7.98
C GLN A 815 -43.20 -19.83 9.28
N GLY A 816 -42.29 -18.93 9.70
CA GLY A 816 -42.47 -18.04 10.85
C GLY A 816 -41.96 -18.59 12.18
N GLN A 817 -41.20 -19.68 12.19
CA GLN A 817 -40.58 -20.19 13.41
C GLN A 817 -39.31 -19.38 13.73
N GLU A 818 -39.17 -19.01 15.01
CA GLU A 818 -37.92 -18.40 15.50
C GLU A 818 -36.88 -19.50 15.77
N LEU A 819 -35.81 -19.54 15.00
CA LEU A 819 -34.74 -20.52 15.08
C LEU A 819 -33.41 -19.82 15.22
N PRO A 820 -32.89 -19.62 16.46
CA PRO A 820 -31.58 -19.07 16.69
C PRO A 820 -30.46 -19.99 16.16
N VAL A 821 -29.57 -19.47 15.33
CA VAL A 821 -28.37 -20.19 14.86
C VAL A 821 -27.30 -20.04 15.93
N VAL A 822 -26.88 -21.13 16.54
CA VAL A 822 -25.86 -21.14 17.60
C VAL A 822 -24.46 -21.46 17.07
N ALA A 823 -24.35 -22.18 15.93
CA ALA A 823 -23.09 -22.38 15.22
C ALA A 823 -23.33 -22.56 13.72
N ILE A 824 -22.40 -22.12 12.92
CA ILE A 824 -22.38 -22.28 11.46
C ILE A 824 -21.75 -23.61 11.01
N THR A 825 -21.56 -24.51 11.93
CA THR A 825 -21.12 -25.90 11.76
C THR A 825 -22.13 -26.84 12.40
N PRO A 826 -22.15 -28.13 12.05
CA PRO A 826 -23.00 -29.10 12.73
C PRO A 826 -22.84 -29.04 14.25
N CYS A 827 -23.91 -29.31 14.99
CA CYS A 827 -23.82 -29.38 16.44
C CYS A 827 -22.77 -30.42 16.84
N PRO A 828 -21.91 -30.13 17.82
CA PRO A 828 -21.01 -31.13 18.36
C PRO A 828 -21.86 -32.26 18.98
N ASP A 829 -21.63 -33.49 18.53
CA ASP A 829 -22.26 -34.68 19.11
C ASP A 829 -22.00 -34.71 20.62
N GLU A 830 -23.03 -34.63 21.42
CA GLU A 830 -22.95 -35.05 22.82
C GLU A 830 -22.65 -36.55 22.82
N ARG A 831 -21.38 -36.92 22.91
CA ARG A 831 -21.01 -38.31 23.20
C ARG A 831 -21.59 -38.66 24.56
N LYS A 832 -22.61 -39.53 24.53
CA LYS A 832 -23.04 -40.25 25.71
C LYS A 832 -21.93 -41.03 26.37
#